data_ac2da06cf3ae4a19aeb16226a437f794
#
_entry.id   ac2da06cf3ae4a19aeb16226a437f794
#
_cell.length_a   1.000
_cell.length_b   1.000
_cell.length_c   1.000
_cell.angle_alpha   90.00
_cell.angle_beta   90.00
_cell.angle_gamma   90.00
#
_symmetry.space_group_name_H-M   'P 1'
#
loop_
_entity.id
_entity.type
_entity.pdbx_description
1 polymer ?
#
loop_
_entity_poly.entity_id
_entity_poly.type
_entity_poly.pdbx_seq_one_letter_code
_entity_poly.pdbx_strand_id
1 'polypeptide(L)'
;MASPSRTPSPPPLVAGAPSPSLSDELEKLFSTLQVNDEDSALVDELERISKKNPKLIRSSEYKAPADPSIIIRSWKMNEFKYYDIPSPFPTLARGLFTQDIKDASGRLKHRIVARGYDKFFNIGEVPWTNWASLESHTAPPYTLTLKSNGCIIFIAALTPTKLLVTSKHSLGPSPSASGESHAQVGERWLRKHLAASGKTEDELARTLWEKNWTAVAELCDDSFEEHVLPYGPEKTGLHLHGLNSCSKRFATQPQDVVDAFAREWGFILTPSTVLQTIPEVRAFTDEIGRTGKWNGEPLEGFVVRTHVTEPPTKGNKPASASPYPPGSSFFFKIKFDEPYMMYRDWREVTKSLLAKGPNPAHVPKSKLRRAETKLYVKWVCDEIRRDRSQFKDYAKGKGIIATRERFLKWLESGQGAQAQKAAQETPEETGLAKDVDFKGRKVIIMPVAIPGVGKTSIAVALSYLFGFGHVQSDDIQAKKAAPIFLKNVAEXXXXXXXLMPHGHHAVDEHREQLREVANRFSPPARLLALNWSFDLPPSTIHRICGDRIVQRGDKHQTLVADATRTHEQVLWQFINNAEELTDAEADAVVTMDVEENLEDALARAVDACVKFLGVEKPDKEKIGQALAAARAYEPARKGNKAAKSKEKEKEQAAQGQGKTKAPPAPRYFGIVAEVDLQSVVEHALAAAAPDSVPSEAKQFWDDLKAAGRVAKVPHVTIVHSKSLPAEKPLWDRCAALDALPRPPLSSRRCVPRSGGAGGRGVEVMVFEKNSDRKSKG
;
A
#
# COMPACT_ATOMS: atom_id res chain seq x y z
N MET A 1 100.53 -29.72 8.53
CA MET A 1 100.28 -28.65 7.53
C MET A 1 98.82 -28.75 7.12
N ALA A 2 97.97 -27.85 7.63
CA ALA A 2 96.52 -27.82 7.40
C ALA A 2 96.21 -26.85 6.25
N SER A 3 95.45 -27.35 5.25
CA SER A 3 95.03 -26.55 4.13
C SER A 3 93.79 -25.69 4.55
N PRO A 4 93.59 -24.48 4.04
CA PRO A 4 92.49 -23.61 4.42
C PRO A 4 91.18 -24.03 3.72
N SER A 5 90.08 -24.06 4.48
CA SER A 5 88.71 -24.34 3.99
C SER A 5 88.21 -23.23 3.12
N ARG A 6 87.62 -23.51 1.97
CA ARG A 6 86.92 -22.56 1.09
C ARG A 6 85.51 -22.35 1.64
N THR A 7 85.11 -21.14 1.92
CA THR A 7 83.71 -20.67 2.22
C THR A 7 82.91 -20.73 0.91
N PRO A 8 81.67 -21.29 0.90
CA PRO A 8 80.82 -21.26 -0.30
C PRO A 8 80.24 -19.88 -0.59
N SER A 9 80.19 -19.50 -1.86
CA SER A 9 79.62 -18.27 -2.32
C SER A 9 78.10 -18.25 -2.07
N PRO A 10 77.45 -17.10 -1.74
CA PRO A 10 76.02 -17.02 -1.58
C PRO A 10 75.26 -17.24 -2.90
N PRO A 11 74.08 -17.87 -2.88
CA PRO A 11 73.27 -18.10 -4.08
C PRO A 11 72.85 -16.79 -4.73
N PRO A 12 72.60 -16.73 -6.05
CA PRO A 12 72.18 -15.51 -6.72
C PRO A 12 70.78 -15.03 -6.21
N LEU A 13 70.58 -13.76 -6.02
CA LEU A 13 69.31 -13.12 -5.67
C LEU A 13 68.32 -13.37 -6.81
N VAL A 14 67.25 -14.14 -6.52
CA VAL A 14 66.12 -14.30 -7.44
C VAL A 14 65.44 -12.95 -7.55
N ALA A 15 65.35 -12.39 -8.73
CA ALA A 15 64.62 -11.15 -8.97
C ALA A 15 63.17 -11.36 -8.52
N GLY A 16 62.73 -10.59 -7.57
CA GLY A 16 61.34 -10.59 -7.07
C GLY A 16 60.39 -10.32 -8.23
N ALA A 17 59.25 -11.03 -8.25
CA ALA A 17 58.17 -10.73 -9.18
C ALA A 17 57.80 -9.26 -9.05
N PRO A 18 57.48 -8.55 -10.12
CA PRO A 18 57.08 -7.15 -10.05
C PRO A 18 55.86 -7.02 -9.17
N SER A 19 55.84 -6.03 -8.29
CA SER A 19 54.68 -5.72 -7.46
C SER A 19 53.49 -5.41 -8.37
N PRO A 20 52.28 -5.94 -8.06
CA PRO A 20 51.13 -5.68 -8.90
C PRO A 20 50.90 -4.15 -9.03
N SER A 21 50.48 -3.72 -10.18
CA SER A 21 50.19 -2.33 -10.42
C SER A 21 48.95 -1.92 -9.57
N LEU A 22 48.84 -0.64 -9.26
CA LEU A 22 47.68 -0.09 -8.56
C LEU A 22 46.37 -0.48 -9.30
N SER A 23 46.44 -0.56 -10.63
CA SER A 23 45.34 -1.00 -11.48
C SER A 23 44.94 -2.46 -11.24
N ASP A 24 45.94 -3.34 -11.13
CA ASP A 24 45.71 -4.79 -10.90
C ASP A 24 45.12 -5.02 -9.50
N GLU A 25 45.58 -4.30 -8.52
CA GLU A 25 45.06 -4.36 -7.15
C GLU A 25 43.59 -3.85 -7.10
N LEU A 26 43.28 -2.76 -7.82
CA LEU A 26 41.93 -2.23 -7.90
C LEU A 26 41.00 -3.20 -8.67
N GLU A 27 41.44 -3.78 -9.78
CA GLU A 27 40.66 -4.78 -10.52
C GLU A 27 40.35 -6.01 -9.66
N LYS A 28 41.36 -6.46 -8.91
CA LYS A 28 41.20 -7.58 -7.97
C LYS A 28 40.19 -7.21 -6.85
N LEU A 29 40.28 -5.98 -6.34
CA LEU A 29 39.34 -5.48 -5.34
C LEU A 29 37.93 -5.42 -5.91
N PHE A 30 37.74 -4.91 -7.14
CA PHE A 30 36.40 -4.84 -7.77
C PHE A 30 35.82 -6.21 -8.06
N SER A 31 36.64 -7.19 -8.47
CA SER A 31 36.16 -8.57 -8.67
C SER A 31 35.74 -9.20 -7.34
N THR A 32 36.40 -8.84 -6.23
CA THR A 32 36.01 -9.31 -4.89
C THR A 32 34.82 -8.52 -4.31
N LEU A 33 34.58 -7.29 -4.75
CA LEU A 33 33.43 -6.46 -4.29
C LEU A 33 32.09 -6.89 -4.87
N GLN A 34 32.09 -7.85 -5.80
CA GLN A 34 30.87 -8.39 -6.44
C GLN A 34 29.97 -7.29 -7.05
N VAL A 35 30.57 -6.25 -7.59
CA VAL A 35 29.87 -5.18 -8.29
C VAL A 35 29.54 -5.65 -9.71
N ASN A 36 28.28 -5.54 -10.11
CA ASN A 36 27.88 -5.88 -11.46
C ASN A 36 27.00 -4.77 -12.06
N ASP A 37 26.90 -4.76 -13.37
CA ASP A 37 26.18 -3.73 -14.09
C ASP A 37 24.66 -3.77 -13.85
N GLU A 38 24.09 -4.97 -13.65
CA GLU A 38 22.66 -5.14 -13.42
C GLU A 38 22.24 -4.51 -12.09
N ASP A 39 23.04 -4.72 -11.03
CA ASP A 39 22.79 -4.14 -9.71
C ASP A 39 23.03 -2.63 -9.72
N SER A 40 24.09 -2.16 -10.39
CA SER A 40 24.35 -0.72 -10.56
C SER A 40 23.17 -0.04 -11.28
N ALA A 41 22.71 -0.61 -12.39
CA ALA A 41 21.59 -0.06 -13.15
C ALA A 41 20.28 -0.01 -12.32
N LEU A 42 20.09 -0.99 -11.42
CA LEU A 42 18.95 -0.95 -10.48
C LEU A 42 19.01 0.28 -9.58
N VAL A 43 20.19 0.55 -9.00
CA VAL A 43 20.37 1.67 -8.07
C VAL A 43 20.23 3.01 -8.80
N ASP A 44 20.81 3.14 -9.99
CA ASP A 44 20.63 4.31 -10.86
C ASP A 44 19.14 4.60 -11.12
N GLU A 45 18.36 3.56 -11.40
CA GLU A 45 16.93 3.68 -11.65
C GLU A 45 16.18 4.07 -10.37
N LEU A 46 16.54 3.51 -9.21
CA LEU A 46 15.98 3.90 -7.91
C LEU A 46 16.24 5.39 -7.63
N GLU A 47 17.46 5.87 -7.90
CA GLU A 47 17.82 7.28 -7.75
C GLU A 47 16.99 8.17 -8.69
N ARG A 48 16.90 7.79 -9.96
CA ARG A 48 16.14 8.52 -10.96
C ARG A 48 14.67 8.69 -10.53
N ILE A 49 14.05 7.59 -10.07
CA ILE A 49 12.66 7.61 -9.60
C ILE A 49 12.53 8.43 -8.32
N SER A 50 13.46 8.27 -7.37
CA SER A 50 13.45 8.99 -6.08
C SER A 50 13.55 10.51 -6.29
N LYS A 51 14.45 10.96 -7.18
CA LYS A 51 14.61 12.38 -7.54
C LYS A 51 13.33 12.92 -8.21
N LYS A 52 12.69 12.13 -9.10
CA LYS A 52 11.48 12.52 -9.82
C LYS A 52 10.23 12.47 -8.95
N ASN A 53 10.11 11.48 -8.07
CA ASN A 53 8.94 11.26 -7.22
C ASN A 53 9.32 10.72 -5.83
N PRO A 54 9.73 11.60 -4.91
CA PRO A 54 10.13 11.19 -3.55
C PRO A 54 8.98 10.62 -2.70
N LYS A 55 7.73 10.75 -3.16
CA LYS A 55 6.58 10.08 -2.51
C LYS A 55 6.50 8.60 -2.90
N LEU A 56 7.09 8.21 -4.02
CA LEU A 56 7.09 6.83 -4.51
C LEU A 56 8.26 6.04 -3.93
N ILE A 57 9.48 6.58 -4.05
CA ILE A 57 10.71 5.98 -3.50
C ILE A 57 11.50 7.07 -2.79
N ARG A 58 12.03 6.75 -1.62
CA ARG A 58 12.94 7.65 -0.90
C ARG A 58 14.10 6.85 -0.33
N SER A 59 15.20 7.53 -0.08
CA SER A 59 16.38 6.93 0.54
C SER A 59 16.83 7.72 1.77
N SER A 60 17.58 7.05 2.63
CA SER A 60 18.25 7.65 3.78
C SER A 60 19.69 7.13 3.83
N GLU A 61 20.63 7.99 4.15
CA GLU A 61 22.04 7.65 4.24
C GLU A 61 22.46 7.47 5.70
N TYR A 62 23.32 6.52 5.93
CA TYR A 62 23.83 6.16 7.25
C TYR A 62 25.34 5.90 7.15
N LYS A 63 26.10 6.33 8.14
CA LYS A 63 27.46 5.85 8.36
C LYS A 63 27.37 4.44 8.92
N ALA A 64 28.10 3.49 8.35
CA ALA A 64 28.07 2.11 8.84
C ALA A 64 28.71 2.04 10.24
N PRO A 65 28.04 1.42 11.23
CA PRO A 65 28.57 1.37 12.60
C PRO A 65 29.95 0.71 12.71
N ALA A 66 30.19 -0.36 11.94
CA ALA A 66 31.47 -1.08 11.94
C ALA A 66 32.60 -0.33 11.22
N ASP A 67 32.25 0.64 10.34
CA ASP A 67 33.22 1.47 9.62
C ASP A 67 32.57 2.79 9.17
N PRO A 68 32.66 3.85 9.97
CA PRO A 68 32.02 5.13 9.65
C PRO A 68 32.52 5.83 8.38
N SER A 69 33.60 5.35 7.76
CA SER A 69 34.05 5.86 6.46
C SER A 69 33.16 5.37 5.31
N ILE A 70 32.41 4.28 5.54
CA ILE A 70 31.51 3.67 4.54
C ILE A 70 30.10 4.22 4.75
N ILE A 71 29.52 4.78 3.68
CA ILE A 71 28.16 5.28 3.69
C ILE A 71 27.24 4.22 3.08
N ILE A 72 26.19 3.88 3.81
CA ILE A 72 25.15 2.92 3.38
C ILE A 72 23.85 3.68 3.12
N ARG A 73 23.26 3.44 1.97
CA ARG A 73 21.99 4.03 1.59
C ARG A 73 20.87 2.99 1.74
N SER A 74 19.86 3.32 2.55
CA SER A 74 18.66 2.50 2.74
C SER A 74 17.55 3.01 1.82
N TRP A 75 16.89 2.12 1.11
CA TRP A 75 15.81 2.43 0.18
C TRP A 75 14.45 2.08 0.78
N LYS A 76 13.49 2.98 0.62
CA LYS A 76 12.12 2.78 1.11
C LYS A 76 11.11 3.08 0.01
N MET A 77 10.43 2.04 -0.47
CA MET A 77 9.34 2.12 -1.44
C MET A 77 8.03 2.43 -0.72
N ASN A 78 7.11 3.08 -1.41
CA ASN A 78 5.76 3.34 -0.91
C ASN A 78 5.00 2.00 -0.80
N GLU A 79 4.68 1.61 0.44
CA GLU A 79 4.06 0.29 0.75
C GLU A 79 2.74 0.05 -0.01
N PHE A 80 1.96 1.10 -0.29
CA PHE A 80 0.68 0.99 -0.96
C PHE A 80 0.81 0.72 -2.47
N LYS A 81 1.98 1.02 -3.03
CA LYS A 81 2.24 0.88 -4.46
C LYS A 81 2.76 -0.50 -4.86
N TYR A 82 2.98 -1.40 -3.89
CA TYR A 82 3.27 -2.81 -4.18
C TYR A 82 2.06 -3.57 -4.75
N TYR A 83 0.85 -3.00 -4.62
CA TYR A 83 -0.39 -3.60 -5.15
C TYR A 83 -0.64 -3.27 -6.62
N ASP A 84 0.08 -2.29 -7.17
CA ASP A 84 -0.09 -1.85 -8.56
C ASP A 84 0.49 -2.89 -9.53
N ILE A 85 -0.23 -3.17 -10.63
CA ILE A 85 0.25 -4.02 -11.73
C ILE A 85 0.10 -3.23 -13.03
N PRO A 86 1.18 -3.06 -13.79
CA PRO A 86 2.57 -3.43 -13.44
C PRO A 86 3.13 -2.61 -12.28
N SER A 87 4.08 -3.21 -11.57
CA SER A 87 4.71 -2.52 -10.45
C SER A 87 5.41 -1.24 -10.90
N PRO A 88 5.26 -0.12 -10.17
CA PRO A 88 6.01 1.10 -10.49
C PRO A 88 7.46 1.06 -9.97
N PHE A 89 7.88 -0.03 -9.34
CA PHE A 89 9.20 -0.18 -8.74
C PHE A 89 10.08 -1.08 -9.61
N PRO A 90 11.39 -0.76 -9.75
CA PRO A 90 12.31 -1.64 -10.46
C PRO A 90 12.71 -2.88 -9.64
N THR A 91 12.32 -2.96 -8.37
CA THR A 91 12.49 -4.13 -7.50
C THR A 91 11.36 -4.16 -6.47
N LEU A 92 10.97 -5.35 -6.04
CA LEU A 92 9.95 -5.53 -4.99
C LEU A 92 10.57 -5.69 -3.59
N ALA A 93 11.88 -5.46 -3.44
CA ALA A 93 12.61 -5.66 -2.18
C ALA A 93 12.03 -4.79 -1.05
N ARG A 94 11.81 -5.42 0.11
CA ARG A 94 11.46 -4.77 1.37
C ARG A 94 12.66 -4.87 2.32
N GLY A 95 13.41 -3.79 2.38
CA GLY A 95 14.76 -3.75 2.95
C GLY A 95 15.78 -3.91 1.83
N LEU A 96 16.40 -2.81 1.46
CA LEU A 96 17.45 -2.79 0.44
C LEU A 96 18.47 -1.73 0.87
N PHE A 97 19.71 -2.16 0.98
CA PHE A 97 20.83 -1.32 1.43
C PHE A 97 21.94 -1.39 0.41
N THR A 98 22.39 -0.23 -0.03
CA THR A 98 23.41 -0.13 -1.10
C THR A 98 24.57 0.75 -0.67
N GLN A 99 25.70 0.53 -1.32
CA GLN A 99 26.93 1.28 -1.15
C GLN A 99 27.38 1.83 -2.50
N ASP A 100 27.80 3.08 -2.51
CA ASP A 100 28.40 3.72 -3.68
C ASP A 100 29.90 3.43 -3.71
N ILE A 101 30.40 2.96 -4.85
CA ILE A 101 31.80 2.56 -5.07
C ILE A 101 32.28 3.22 -6.36
N LYS A 102 33.53 3.71 -6.39
CA LYS A 102 34.15 4.20 -7.62
C LYS A 102 35.00 3.10 -8.23
N ASP A 103 34.80 2.81 -9.49
CA ASP A 103 35.63 1.83 -10.22
C ASP A 103 37.02 2.43 -10.54
N ALA A 104 37.88 1.63 -11.13
CA ALA A 104 39.25 2.02 -11.48
C ALA A 104 39.34 3.25 -12.42
N SER A 105 38.28 3.52 -13.18
CA SER A 105 38.17 4.71 -14.04
C SER A 105 37.62 5.93 -13.29
N GLY A 106 37.25 5.80 -12.01
CA GLY A 106 36.60 6.83 -11.21
C GLY A 106 35.08 6.91 -11.42
N ARG A 107 34.49 6.01 -12.23
CA ARG A 107 33.07 5.98 -12.50
C ARG A 107 32.31 5.39 -11.30
N LEU A 108 31.17 6.00 -10.97
CA LEU A 108 30.32 5.55 -9.87
C LEU A 108 29.64 4.22 -10.23
N LYS A 109 29.75 3.26 -9.36
CA LYS A 109 29.10 1.95 -9.39
C LYS A 109 28.39 1.73 -8.05
N HIS A 110 27.48 0.80 -8.02
CA HIS A 110 26.70 0.51 -6.82
C HIS A 110 26.73 -0.97 -6.48
N ARG A 111 26.93 -1.27 -5.20
CA ARG A 111 26.85 -2.63 -4.66
C ARG A 111 25.60 -2.76 -3.79
N ILE A 112 24.87 -3.86 -3.92
CA ILE A 112 23.82 -4.23 -2.97
C ILE A 112 24.50 -4.92 -1.79
N VAL A 113 24.50 -4.27 -0.63
CA VAL A 113 25.17 -4.77 0.59
C VAL A 113 24.25 -5.71 1.36
N ALA A 114 22.95 -5.34 1.49
CA ALA A 114 21.96 -6.18 2.16
C ALA A 114 20.61 -6.10 1.45
N ARG A 115 19.94 -7.25 1.33
CA ARG A 115 18.67 -7.37 0.62
C ARG A 115 17.69 -8.26 1.38
N GLY A 116 16.54 -7.66 1.72
CA GLY A 116 15.40 -8.38 2.30
C GLY A 116 14.59 -9.12 1.24
N TYR A 117 13.48 -9.66 1.65
CA TYR A 117 12.53 -10.36 0.76
C TYR A 117 11.83 -9.39 -0.18
N ASP A 118 11.43 -9.88 -1.34
CA ASP A 118 10.44 -9.19 -2.15
C ASP A 118 9.10 -9.13 -1.39
N LYS A 119 8.29 -8.11 -1.68
CA LYS A 119 6.97 -7.98 -1.07
C LYS A 119 6.13 -9.23 -1.37
N PHE A 120 5.66 -9.89 -0.34
CA PHE A 120 4.72 -11.02 -0.44
C PHE A 120 3.47 -10.73 0.40
N PHE A 121 2.39 -11.39 0.07
CA PHE A 121 1.03 -11.05 0.51
C PHE A 121 0.41 -12.19 1.29
N ASN A 122 -0.65 -11.89 2.05
CA ASN A 122 -1.47 -12.93 2.68
C ASN A 122 -2.25 -13.70 1.62
N ILE A 123 -2.64 -14.91 1.96
CA ILE A 123 -3.61 -15.67 1.18
C ILE A 123 -4.88 -14.80 0.99
N GLY A 124 -5.37 -14.68 -0.25
CA GLY A 124 -6.55 -13.89 -0.59
C GLY A 124 -6.39 -12.37 -0.54
N GLU A 125 -5.20 -11.85 -0.19
CA GLU A 125 -4.97 -10.40 -0.11
C GLU A 125 -4.92 -9.73 -1.49
N VAL A 126 -4.43 -10.46 -2.49
CA VAL A 126 -4.34 -10.01 -3.89
C VAL A 126 -4.81 -11.15 -4.80
N PRO A 127 -5.23 -10.84 -6.04
CA PRO A 127 -5.78 -11.90 -6.92
C PRO A 127 -4.86 -13.09 -7.13
N TRP A 128 -3.54 -12.86 -7.20
CA TRP A 128 -2.57 -13.94 -7.43
C TRP A 128 -2.21 -14.73 -6.16
N THR A 129 -2.83 -14.43 -5.02
CA THR A 129 -2.67 -15.24 -3.79
C THR A 129 -3.97 -15.93 -3.38
N ASN A 130 -4.98 -16.04 -4.24
CA ASN A 130 -6.11 -16.95 -3.96
C ASN A 130 -5.70 -18.39 -4.29
N TRP A 131 -6.37 -19.36 -3.68
CA TRP A 131 -5.99 -20.78 -3.78
C TRP A 131 -5.92 -21.28 -5.22
N ALA A 132 -6.89 -20.92 -6.06
CA ALA A 132 -6.92 -21.34 -7.46
C ALA A 132 -5.75 -20.77 -8.28
N SER A 133 -5.41 -19.49 -8.03
CA SER A 133 -4.24 -18.87 -8.68
C SER A 133 -2.95 -19.54 -8.25
N LEU A 134 -2.76 -19.75 -6.93
CA LEU A 134 -1.56 -20.42 -6.41
C LEU A 134 -1.37 -21.79 -7.06
N GLU A 135 -2.44 -22.59 -7.14
CA GLU A 135 -2.41 -23.91 -7.76
C GLU A 135 -2.02 -23.85 -9.25
N SER A 136 -2.41 -22.77 -9.95
CA SER A 136 -2.15 -22.64 -11.39
C SER A 136 -0.76 -22.11 -11.74
N HIS A 137 -0.10 -21.34 -10.84
CA HIS A 137 1.14 -20.66 -11.21
C HIS A 137 2.31 -20.91 -10.24
N THR A 138 2.18 -21.88 -9.32
CA THR A 138 3.31 -22.26 -8.43
C THR A 138 3.57 -23.76 -8.50
N ALA A 139 4.75 -24.19 -8.05
CA ALA A 139 5.19 -25.58 -8.10
C ALA A 139 5.82 -26.02 -6.77
N PRO A 140 5.72 -27.32 -6.44
CA PRO A 140 6.40 -27.85 -5.25
C PRO A 140 7.91 -27.71 -5.36
N PRO A 141 8.63 -27.78 -4.23
CA PRO A 141 8.10 -28.01 -2.89
C PRO A 141 7.47 -26.75 -2.30
N TYR A 142 6.48 -26.94 -1.43
CA TYR A 142 5.88 -25.88 -0.63
C TYR A 142 6.46 -25.99 0.78
N THR A 143 7.42 -25.14 1.08
CA THR A 143 8.06 -25.11 2.40
C THR A 143 7.35 -24.09 3.28
N LEU A 144 6.68 -24.59 4.33
CA LEU A 144 5.97 -23.77 5.29
C LEU A 144 6.90 -23.51 6.46
N THR A 145 7.34 -22.27 6.65
CA THR A 145 8.14 -21.85 7.80
C THR A 145 7.26 -21.13 8.80
N LEU A 146 7.46 -21.40 10.09
CA LEU A 146 6.77 -20.71 11.18
C LEU A 146 6.97 -19.19 10.99
N LYS A 147 5.89 -18.45 11.09
CA LYS A 147 5.99 -16.98 11.08
C LYS A 147 6.25 -16.48 12.49
N SER A 148 7.51 -16.25 12.82
CA SER A 148 7.91 -15.66 14.09
C SER A 148 7.32 -14.26 14.26
N ASN A 149 7.08 -13.86 15.48
CA ASN A 149 6.41 -12.61 15.84
C ASN A 149 7.42 -11.67 16.52
N GLY A 150 8.17 -10.93 15.72
CA GLY A 150 9.26 -10.05 16.16
C GLY A 150 9.52 -8.93 15.18
N CYS A 151 10.78 -8.54 15.08
CA CYS A 151 11.26 -7.50 14.18
C CYS A 151 12.32 -8.06 13.25
N ILE A 152 12.19 -7.80 11.95
CA ILE A 152 13.14 -8.30 10.95
C ILE A 152 14.52 -7.63 11.10
N ILE A 153 15.58 -8.44 11.05
CA ILE A 153 16.98 -8.03 11.10
C ILE A 153 17.70 -8.61 9.87
N PHE A 154 18.48 -7.79 9.20
CA PHE A 154 19.35 -8.20 8.10
C PHE A 154 20.79 -8.17 8.59
N ILE A 155 21.55 -9.23 8.29
CA ILE A 155 22.97 -9.39 8.62
C ILE A 155 23.68 -9.68 7.31
N ALA A 156 24.64 -8.83 6.94
CA ALA A 156 25.37 -8.94 5.69
C ALA A 156 26.82 -8.54 5.90
N ALA A 157 27.67 -8.87 4.95
CA ALA A 157 29.07 -8.45 5.00
C ALA A 157 29.21 -7.01 4.47
N LEU A 158 29.66 -6.11 5.33
CA LEU A 158 30.06 -4.76 4.95
C LEU A 158 31.38 -4.84 4.14
N THR A 159 32.34 -5.56 4.70
CA THR A 159 33.64 -5.91 4.09
C THR A 159 33.90 -7.40 4.36
N PRO A 160 34.98 -8.00 3.81
CA PRO A 160 35.31 -9.40 4.15
C PRO A 160 35.52 -9.68 5.64
N THR A 161 35.73 -8.65 6.47
CA THR A 161 36.00 -8.80 7.91
C THR A 161 35.04 -8.02 8.80
N LYS A 162 34.10 -7.27 8.22
CA LYS A 162 33.17 -6.44 9.00
C LYS A 162 31.72 -6.72 8.60
N LEU A 163 30.84 -6.82 9.59
CA LEU A 163 29.42 -7.04 9.38
C LEU A 163 28.64 -5.73 9.30
N LEU A 164 27.50 -5.77 8.61
CA LEU A 164 26.45 -4.76 8.61
C LEU A 164 25.20 -5.42 9.19
N VAL A 165 24.71 -4.89 10.31
CA VAL A 165 23.45 -5.34 10.93
C VAL A 165 22.42 -4.21 10.82
N THR A 166 21.25 -4.49 10.24
CA THR A 166 20.21 -3.50 10.00
C THR A 166 18.84 -4.02 10.40
N SER A 167 17.93 -3.12 10.71
CA SER A 167 16.49 -3.42 10.71
C SER A 167 15.94 -3.24 9.28
N LYS A 168 14.64 -3.25 9.11
CA LYS A 168 14.00 -3.14 7.78
C LYS A 168 14.46 -1.92 6.97
N HIS A 169 14.70 -0.78 7.62
CA HIS A 169 15.01 0.49 6.94
C HIS A 169 16.11 1.32 7.60
N SER A 170 16.67 0.87 8.72
CA SER A 170 17.62 1.67 9.49
C SER A 170 18.73 0.82 10.11
N LEU A 171 19.83 1.46 10.42
CA LEU A 171 21.00 0.85 11.06
C LEU A 171 21.59 1.83 12.07
N GLY A 172 22.36 1.30 13.01
CA GLY A 172 22.97 2.08 14.07
C GLY A 172 21.95 2.66 15.06
N PRO A 173 22.34 3.66 15.88
CA PRO A 173 21.45 4.28 16.85
C PRO A 173 20.37 5.13 16.18
N SER A 174 19.20 5.19 16.81
CA SER A 174 18.11 6.05 16.32
C SER A 174 18.36 7.49 16.74
N PRO A 175 18.35 8.45 15.80
CA PRO A 175 18.55 9.86 16.15
C PRO A 175 17.47 10.46 17.05
N SER A 176 16.29 9.85 17.10
CA SER A 176 15.11 10.41 17.79
C SER A 176 14.66 9.63 19.02
N ALA A 177 15.30 8.50 19.33
CA ALA A 177 14.86 7.63 20.44
C ALA A 177 15.92 7.55 21.56
N SER A 178 15.45 7.61 22.81
CA SER A 178 16.26 7.35 23.99
C SER A 178 16.29 5.83 24.27
N GLY A 179 17.17 5.12 23.62
CA GLY A 179 17.31 3.67 23.81
C GLY A 179 17.90 2.99 22.59
N GLU A 180 18.15 1.69 22.72
CA GLU A 180 18.70 0.89 21.63
C GLU A 180 17.71 0.80 20.48
N SER A 181 18.22 0.89 19.26
CA SER A 181 17.44 0.61 18.05
C SER A 181 17.32 -0.90 17.82
N HIS A 182 16.36 -1.31 16.97
CA HIS A 182 16.20 -2.72 16.58
C HIS A 182 17.50 -3.30 16.00
N ALA A 183 18.25 -2.50 15.22
CA ALA A 183 19.52 -2.92 14.64
C ALA A 183 20.58 -3.17 15.73
N GLN A 184 20.66 -2.31 16.72
CA GLN A 184 21.61 -2.45 17.84
C GLN A 184 21.28 -3.69 18.70
N VAL A 185 20.00 -3.91 19.00
CA VAL A 185 19.57 -5.10 19.75
C VAL A 185 19.84 -6.37 18.91
N GLY A 186 19.59 -6.32 17.61
CA GLY A 186 19.93 -7.40 16.68
C GLY A 186 21.42 -7.71 16.69
N GLU A 187 22.27 -6.66 16.64
CA GLU A 187 23.73 -6.79 16.71
C GLU A 187 24.18 -7.41 18.05
N ARG A 188 23.59 -6.97 19.17
CA ARG A 188 23.86 -7.51 20.50
C ARG A 188 23.53 -9.01 20.57
N TRP A 189 22.38 -9.43 20.04
CA TRP A 189 21.98 -10.83 19.98
C TRP A 189 22.87 -11.65 19.04
N LEU A 190 23.25 -11.07 17.89
CA LEU A 190 24.20 -11.74 16.98
C LEU A 190 25.50 -12.09 17.70
N ARG A 191 26.09 -11.14 18.41
CA ARG A 191 27.31 -11.40 19.20
C ARG A 191 27.13 -12.51 20.23
N LYS A 192 25.97 -12.58 20.90
CA LYS A 192 25.66 -13.65 21.85
C LYS A 192 25.60 -15.02 21.15
N HIS A 193 24.95 -15.08 19.97
CA HIS A 193 24.83 -16.32 19.20
C HIS A 193 26.20 -16.81 18.72
N LEU A 194 27.00 -15.92 18.18
CA LEU A 194 28.38 -16.25 17.72
C LEU A 194 29.24 -16.74 18.88
N ALA A 195 29.22 -16.02 20.00
CA ALA A 195 29.99 -16.42 21.20
C ALA A 195 29.57 -17.80 21.70
N ALA A 196 28.27 -18.09 21.70
CA ALA A 196 27.73 -19.38 22.16
C ALA A 196 28.12 -20.53 21.21
N SER A 197 28.33 -20.25 19.92
CA SER A 197 28.75 -21.26 18.93
C SER A 197 30.27 -21.30 18.71
N GLY A 198 31.03 -20.47 19.45
CA GLY A 198 32.50 -20.39 19.31
C GLY A 198 32.95 -19.77 18.00
N LYS A 199 32.13 -18.91 17.41
CA LYS A 199 32.39 -18.25 16.13
C LYS A 199 32.66 -16.75 16.32
N THR A 200 33.26 -16.12 15.33
CA THR A 200 33.61 -14.70 15.35
C THR A 200 32.83 -13.91 14.29
N GLU A 201 32.74 -12.60 14.46
CA GLU A 201 32.14 -11.67 13.48
C GLU A 201 32.92 -11.71 12.16
N ASP A 202 34.27 -11.81 12.21
CA ASP A 202 35.14 -11.87 11.04
C ASP A 202 34.87 -13.12 10.18
N GLU A 203 34.71 -14.28 10.83
CA GLU A 203 34.40 -15.56 10.14
C GLU A 203 33.04 -15.47 9.45
N LEU A 204 32.04 -14.93 10.15
CA LEU A 204 30.70 -14.75 9.58
C LEU A 204 30.73 -13.74 8.42
N ALA A 205 31.46 -12.63 8.60
CA ALA A 205 31.60 -11.61 7.55
C ALA A 205 32.21 -12.23 6.28
N ARG A 206 33.29 -13.01 6.44
CA ARG A 206 33.95 -13.70 5.32
C ARG A 206 32.97 -14.65 4.61
N THR A 207 32.25 -15.45 5.35
CA THR A 207 31.28 -16.40 4.80
C THR A 207 30.19 -15.69 4.01
N LEU A 208 29.57 -14.64 4.59
CA LEU A 208 28.53 -13.85 3.93
C LEU A 208 29.06 -13.11 2.70
N TRP A 209 30.32 -12.64 2.77
CA TRP A 209 31.01 -11.98 1.65
C TRP A 209 31.18 -12.94 0.48
N GLU A 210 31.81 -14.11 0.74
CA GLU A 210 32.09 -15.11 -0.27
C GLU A 210 30.82 -15.66 -0.96
N LYS A 211 29.75 -15.83 -0.18
CA LYS A 211 28.48 -16.33 -0.68
C LYS A 211 27.61 -15.23 -1.29
N ASN A 212 27.94 -13.95 -1.05
CA ASN A 212 27.16 -12.79 -1.40
C ASN A 212 25.73 -12.88 -0.83
N TRP A 213 25.62 -13.21 0.45
CA TRP A 213 24.34 -13.43 1.12
C TRP A 213 24.01 -12.36 2.17
N THR A 214 22.73 -12.10 2.33
CA THR A 214 22.12 -11.46 3.51
C THR A 214 21.45 -12.56 4.33
N ALA A 215 21.87 -12.75 5.58
CA ALA A 215 21.16 -13.58 6.53
C ALA A 215 19.99 -12.77 7.07
N VAL A 216 18.78 -13.35 7.02
CA VAL A 216 17.54 -12.68 7.40
C VAL A 216 16.96 -13.39 8.62
N ALA A 217 16.84 -12.67 9.73
CA ALA A 217 16.35 -13.20 10.98
C ALA A 217 15.21 -12.35 11.55
N GLU A 218 14.39 -12.98 12.40
CA GLU A 218 13.42 -12.26 13.22
C GLU A 218 14.00 -12.10 14.63
N LEU A 219 14.08 -10.88 15.10
CA LEU A 219 14.46 -10.55 16.49
C LEU A 219 13.24 -10.74 17.38
N CYS A 220 13.30 -11.75 18.24
CA CYS A 220 12.27 -12.12 19.22
C CYS A 220 12.82 -11.89 20.63
N ASP A 221 12.55 -10.71 21.21
CA ASP A 221 13.06 -10.32 22.54
C ASP A 221 12.01 -9.48 23.28
N ASP A 222 11.23 -10.14 24.14
CA ASP A 222 10.18 -9.48 24.91
C ASP A 222 10.75 -8.50 25.95
N SER A 223 12.03 -8.64 26.34
CA SER A 223 12.67 -7.67 27.22
C SER A 223 12.92 -6.34 26.51
N PHE A 224 13.12 -6.37 25.19
CA PHE A 224 13.28 -5.18 24.35
C PHE A 224 11.90 -4.62 23.94
N GLU A 225 11.07 -5.42 23.26
CA GLU A 225 9.73 -5.02 22.82
C GLU A 225 8.80 -6.23 22.83
N GLU A 226 7.72 -6.15 23.66
CA GLU A 226 6.71 -7.21 23.69
C GLU A 226 5.83 -7.16 22.44
N HIS A 227 5.70 -8.28 21.79
CA HIS A 227 4.83 -8.47 20.65
C HIS A 227 3.50 -9.10 21.07
N VAL A 228 2.97 -10.02 20.29
CA VAL A 228 1.67 -10.66 20.60
C VAL A 228 1.88 -11.99 21.34
N LEU A 229 2.80 -12.83 20.84
CA LEU A 229 3.10 -14.12 21.45
C LEU A 229 4.37 -14.02 22.29
N PRO A 230 4.42 -14.67 23.46
CA PRO A 230 5.61 -14.59 24.32
C PRO A 230 6.73 -15.52 23.85
N TYR A 231 7.96 -15.16 24.16
CA TYR A 231 9.15 -15.97 23.88
C TYR A 231 9.81 -16.38 25.21
N GLY A 232 9.88 -17.68 25.45
CA GLY A 232 10.67 -18.23 26.59
C GLY A 232 12.16 -18.00 26.36
N PRO A 233 12.98 -18.16 27.42
CA PRO A 233 14.43 -17.89 27.32
C PRO A 233 15.13 -18.63 26.18
N GLU A 234 14.72 -19.87 25.91
CA GLU A 234 15.31 -20.72 24.85
C GLU A 234 14.90 -20.27 23.43
N LYS A 235 13.90 -19.41 23.32
CA LYS A 235 13.40 -18.86 22.04
C LYS A 235 13.62 -17.35 21.93
N THR A 236 14.33 -16.75 22.89
CA THR A 236 14.62 -15.32 22.86
C THR A 236 15.94 -15.10 22.12
N GLY A 237 15.90 -14.34 21.00
CA GLY A 237 17.08 -14.09 20.17
C GLY A 237 16.72 -13.90 18.70
N LEU A 238 17.67 -14.30 17.83
CA LEU A 238 17.55 -14.18 16.37
C LEU A 238 17.12 -15.52 15.77
N HIS A 239 15.87 -15.58 15.27
CA HIS A 239 15.34 -16.75 14.54
C HIS A 239 15.70 -16.61 13.07
N LEU A 240 16.65 -17.40 12.58
CA LEU A 240 17.06 -17.34 11.20
C LEU A 240 16.00 -17.99 10.30
N HIS A 241 15.57 -17.27 9.28
CA HIS A 241 14.55 -17.79 8.36
C HIS A 241 14.85 -17.53 6.88
N GLY A 242 16.05 -17.00 6.55
CA GLY A 242 16.42 -16.85 5.15
C GLY A 242 17.85 -16.47 4.94
N LEU A 243 18.39 -16.86 3.77
CA LEU A 243 19.69 -16.46 3.23
C LEU A 243 19.42 -15.95 1.82
N ASN A 244 19.40 -14.64 1.64
CA ASN A 244 19.06 -14.00 0.38
C ASN A 244 20.31 -13.55 -0.37
N SER A 245 20.36 -13.73 -1.68
CA SER A 245 21.42 -13.17 -2.53
C SER A 245 21.36 -11.65 -2.54
N CYS A 246 22.51 -10.99 -2.41
CA CYS A 246 22.64 -9.54 -2.50
C CYS A 246 22.68 -9.14 -3.98
N SER A 247 21.53 -9.22 -4.66
CA SER A 247 21.43 -8.96 -6.10
C SER A 247 20.06 -8.36 -6.45
N LYS A 248 19.96 -7.78 -7.64
CA LYS A 248 18.71 -7.19 -8.18
C LYS A 248 17.58 -8.22 -8.18
N ARG A 249 17.84 -9.41 -8.69
CA ARG A 249 16.85 -10.49 -8.75
C ARG A 249 16.73 -11.17 -7.38
N PHE A 250 15.49 -11.35 -6.94
CA PHE A 250 15.27 -12.02 -5.67
C PHE A 250 15.57 -13.52 -5.79
N ALA A 251 16.54 -13.96 -4.99
CA ALA A 251 16.87 -15.37 -4.83
C ALA A 251 17.16 -15.62 -3.34
N THR A 252 16.71 -16.76 -2.84
CA THR A 252 16.91 -17.16 -1.45
C THR A 252 17.28 -18.65 -1.40
N GLN A 253 18.04 -19.04 -0.39
CA GLN A 253 18.50 -20.42 -0.26
C GLN A 253 17.36 -21.34 0.22
N PRO A 254 17.41 -22.64 -0.14
CA PRO A 254 16.47 -23.63 0.40
C PRO A 254 16.55 -23.74 1.92
N GLN A 255 15.49 -24.23 2.54
CA GLN A 255 15.36 -24.22 4.02
C GLN A 255 16.43 -25.10 4.70
N ASP A 256 16.82 -26.21 4.11
CA ASP A 256 17.88 -27.08 4.64
C ASP A 256 19.22 -26.35 4.74
N VAL A 257 19.55 -25.51 3.75
CA VAL A 257 20.76 -24.67 3.76
C VAL A 257 20.64 -23.60 4.85
N VAL A 258 19.45 -22.99 5.00
CA VAL A 258 19.20 -22.00 6.06
C VAL A 258 19.34 -22.65 7.44
N ASP A 259 18.80 -23.85 7.63
CA ASP A 259 18.87 -24.60 8.88
C ASP A 259 20.31 -25.03 9.22
N ALA A 260 21.07 -25.48 8.22
CA ALA A 260 22.49 -25.82 8.39
C ALA A 260 23.30 -24.60 8.84
N PHE A 261 23.05 -23.46 8.16
CA PHE A 261 23.70 -22.19 8.51
C PHE A 261 23.31 -21.75 9.94
N ALA A 262 22.01 -21.87 10.29
CA ALA A 262 21.55 -21.50 11.65
C ALA A 262 22.28 -22.32 12.73
N ARG A 263 22.42 -23.64 12.52
CA ARG A 263 23.14 -24.52 13.47
C ARG A 263 24.62 -24.15 13.56
N GLU A 264 25.25 -23.90 12.44
CA GLU A 264 26.68 -23.55 12.38
C GLU A 264 27.00 -22.24 13.11
N TRP A 265 26.12 -21.23 12.98
CA TRP A 265 26.37 -19.88 13.50
C TRP A 265 25.59 -19.55 14.77
N GLY A 266 24.94 -20.57 15.37
CA GLY A 266 24.26 -20.45 16.66
C GLY A 266 22.93 -19.74 16.63
N PHE A 267 22.33 -19.47 15.46
CA PHE A 267 21.00 -18.87 15.36
C PHE A 267 19.91 -19.86 15.82
N ILE A 268 18.81 -19.31 16.29
CA ILE A 268 17.62 -20.10 16.59
C ILE A 268 16.98 -20.56 15.27
N LEU A 269 16.70 -21.86 15.18
CA LEU A 269 16.05 -22.46 14.02
C LEU A 269 14.60 -21.98 13.89
N THR A 270 14.18 -21.68 12.67
CA THR A 270 12.77 -21.42 12.39
C THR A 270 12.10 -22.75 11.98
N PRO A 271 11.18 -23.29 12.81
CA PRO A 271 10.52 -24.54 12.49
C PRO A 271 9.86 -24.53 11.10
N SER A 272 9.93 -25.64 10.40
CA SER A 272 9.37 -25.75 9.04
C SER A 272 8.81 -27.15 8.76
N THR A 273 7.97 -27.23 7.73
CA THR A 273 7.48 -28.50 7.15
C THR A 273 7.37 -28.33 5.64
N VAL A 274 7.44 -29.44 4.91
CA VAL A 274 7.39 -29.41 3.44
C VAL A 274 6.21 -30.24 2.95
N LEU A 275 5.41 -29.64 2.05
CA LEU A 275 4.25 -30.28 1.42
C LEU A 275 4.42 -30.21 -0.10
N GLN A 276 3.65 -31.06 -0.82
CA GLN A 276 3.87 -31.23 -2.27
C GLN A 276 2.77 -30.60 -3.12
N THR A 277 1.61 -30.28 -2.53
CA THR A 277 0.49 -29.73 -3.30
C THR A 277 -0.20 -28.59 -2.54
N ILE A 278 -0.85 -27.70 -3.28
CA ILE A 278 -1.65 -26.61 -2.68
C ILE A 278 -2.84 -27.19 -1.86
N PRO A 279 -3.58 -28.23 -2.31
CA PRO A 279 -4.58 -28.86 -1.43
C PRO A 279 -4.01 -29.36 -0.09
N GLU A 280 -2.81 -29.94 -0.07
CA GLU A 280 -2.14 -30.35 1.19
C GLU A 280 -1.84 -29.14 2.06
N VAL A 281 -1.30 -28.04 1.47
CA VAL A 281 -1.01 -26.80 2.20
C VAL A 281 -2.30 -26.28 2.83
N ARG A 282 -3.39 -26.25 2.08
CA ARG A 282 -4.69 -25.80 2.56
C ARG A 282 -5.20 -26.66 3.71
N ALA A 283 -5.25 -27.99 3.51
CA ALA A 283 -5.72 -28.93 4.52
C ALA A 283 -4.92 -28.82 5.84
N PHE A 284 -3.59 -28.76 5.72
CA PHE A 284 -2.68 -28.61 6.87
C PHE A 284 -2.95 -27.30 7.63
N THR A 285 -3.06 -26.18 6.90
CA THR A 285 -3.24 -24.87 7.52
C THR A 285 -4.66 -24.71 8.07
N ASP A 286 -5.69 -25.29 7.43
CA ASP A 286 -7.07 -25.30 7.96
C ASP A 286 -7.16 -26.09 9.27
N GLU A 287 -6.45 -27.23 9.36
CA GLU A 287 -6.39 -28.04 10.59
C GLU A 287 -5.74 -27.25 11.74
N ILE A 288 -4.57 -26.66 11.49
CA ILE A 288 -3.85 -25.86 12.51
C ILE A 288 -4.66 -24.60 12.86
N GLY A 289 -5.33 -23.98 11.87
CA GLY A 289 -6.17 -22.78 12.07
C GLY A 289 -7.32 -23.02 13.06
N ARG A 290 -7.83 -24.25 13.16
CA ARG A 290 -8.90 -24.59 14.14
C ARG A 290 -8.42 -24.53 15.59
N THR A 291 -7.15 -24.81 15.84
CA THR A 291 -6.58 -24.81 17.19
C THR A 291 -5.71 -23.60 17.48
N GLY A 292 -5.19 -22.93 16.44
CA GLY A 292 -4.20 -21.86 16.55
C GLY A 292 -2.87 -22.32 17.14
N LYS A 293 -2.61 -23.65 17.13
CA LYS A 293 -1.42 -24.26 17.73
C LYS A 293 -0.77 -25.25 16.78
N TRP A 294 0.56 -25.24 16.74
CA TRP A 294 1.36 -26.23 16.04
C TRP A 294 2.40 -26.80 17.03
N ASN A 295 2.45 -28.12 17.12
CA ASN A 295 3.28 -28.84 18.11
C ASN A 295 3.04 -28.33 19.56
N GLY A 296 1.77 -28.04 19.86
CA GLY A 296 1.35 -27.61 21.21
C GLY A 296 1.50 -26.11 21.47
N GLU A 297 2.13 -25.35 20.56
CA GLU A 297 2.43 -23.93 20.80
C GLU A 297 1.58 -23.01 19.91
N PRO A 298 1.13 -21.86 20.46
CA PRO A 298 0.40 -20.87 19.67
C PRO A 298 1.31 -20.22 18.63
N LEU A 299 0.76 -19.88 17.47
CA LEU A 299 1.52 -19.27 16.38
C LEU A 299 0.71 -18.19 15.66
N GLU A 300 1.44 -17.27 15.00
CA GLU A 300 0.84 -16.23 14.15
C GLU A 300 0.35 -16.83 12.81
N GLY A 301 1.07 -17.82 12.31
CA GLY A 301 0.81 -18.41 11.00
C GLY A 301 2.06 -18.97 10.35
N PHE A 302 2.02 -19.09 9.02
CA PHE A 302 3.14 -19.60 8.22
C PHE A 302 3.50 -18.65 7.08
N VAL A 303 4.78 -18.65 6.70
CA VAL A 303 5.24 -18.16 5.41
C VAL A 303 5.45 -19.39 4.53
N VAL A 304 4.70 -19.47 3.44
CA VAL A 304 4.83 -20.57 2.45
C VAL A 304 5.77 -20.10 1.35
N ARG A 305 6.80 -20.90 1.08
CA ARG A 305 7.86 -20.62 0.12
C ARG A 305 7.79 -21.63 -1.03
N THR A 306 7.85 -21.14 -2.25
CA THR A 306 7.76 -21.95 -3.47
C THR A 306 8.36 -21.18 -4.65
N HIS A 307 8.05 -21.58 -5.88
CA HIS A 307 8.53 -20.96 -7.12
C HIS A 307 7.36 -20.73 -8.09
N VAL A 308 7.47 -19.68 -8.89
CA VAL A 308 6.52 -19.38 -9.96
C VAL A 308 6.78 -20.31 -11.15
N THR A 309 5.72 -20.91 -11.70
CA THR A 309 5.80 -21.70 -12.93
C THR A 309 5.43 -20.87 -14.16
N GLU A 310 5.71 -21.39 -15.34
CA GLU A 310 5.22 -20.86 -16.60
C GLU A 310 3.69 -20.90 -16.60
N PRO A 311 3.00 -19.83 -17.05
CA PRO A 311 1.55 -19.87 -17.12
C PRO A 311 1.08 -20.95 -18.10
N PRO A 312 -0.08 -21.58 -17.83
CA PRO A 312 -0.61 -22.60 -18.75
C PRO A 312 -0.83 -21.99 -20.15
N THR A 313 -0.33 -22.70 -21.16
CA THR A 313 -0.37 -22.24 -22.56
C THR A 313 -1.74 -22.35 -23.23
N LYS A 314 -2.70 -23.06 -22.62
CA LYS A 314 -4.08 -23.23 -23.16
C LYS A 314 -5.10 -23.17 -22.03
N GLY A 315 -6.13 -22.39 -22.27
CA GLY A 315 -7.25 -22.23 -21.33
C GLY A 315 -7.52 -20.77 -20.99
N ASN A 316 -8.58 -20.53 -20.27
CA ASN A 316 -8.98 -19.20 -19.83
C ASN A 316 -7.80 -18.41 -19.28
N LYS A 317 -7.69 -17.17 -19.68
CA LYS A 317 -6.71 -16.22 -19.11
C LYS A 317 -6.74 -16.41 -17.60
N PRO A 318 -5.60 -16.69 -16.96
CA PRO A 318 -5.60 -16.75 -15.49
C PRO A 318 -6.22 -15.46 -14.97
N ALA A 319 -7.19 -15.57 -14.11
CA ALA A 319 -7.91 -14.41 -13.56
C ALA A 319 -6.94 -13.42 -12.88
N SER A 320 -5.70 -13.84 -12.68
CA SER A 320 -4.67 -13.03 -12.04
C SER A 320 -3.29 -13.66 -12.29
N ALA A 321 -2.62 -13.19 -13.31
CA ALA A 321 -1.22 -13.57 -13.55
C ALA A 321 -0.36 -13.05 -12.39
N SER A 322 0.57 -13.87 -11.93
CA SER A 322 1.57 -13.45 -10.94
C SER A 322 2.43 -12.33 -11.53
N PRO A 323 2.72 -11.26 -10.76
CA PRO A 323 3.65 -10.23 -11.23
C PRO A 323 5.12 -10.67 -11.18
N TYR A 324 5.38 -11.86 -10.66
CA TYR A 324 6.74 -12.40 -10.51
C TYR A 324 7.09 -13.26 -11.73
N PRO A 325 8.32 -13.13 -12.27
CA PRO A 325 8.72 -13.93 -13.44
C PRO A 325 8.72 -15.45 -13.15
N PRO A 326 8.44 -16.28 -14.16
CA PRO A 326 8.61 -17.74 -14.01
C PRO A 326 10.02 -18.11 -13.52
N GLY A 327 10.11 -19.12 -12.68
CA GLY A 327 11.35 -19.59 -12.06
C GLY A 327 11.79 -18.79 -10.84
N SER A 328 11.16 -17.65 -10.54
CA SER A 328 11.54 -16.85 -9.37
C SER A 328 10.99 -17.46 -8.08
N SER A 329 11.69 -17.22 -6.98
CA SER A 329 11.20 -17.54 -5.64
C SER A 329 9.92 -16.77 -5.37
N PHE A 330 8.93 -17.43 -4.82
CA PHE A 330 7.61 -16.85 -4.56
C PHE A 330 7.13 -17.22 -3.16
N PHE A 331 6.66 -16.23 -2.43
CA PHE A 331 6.21 -16.41 -1.05
C PHE A 331 4.79 -15.87 -0.89
N PHE A 332 4.03 -16.54 -0.04
CA PHE A 332 2.77 -16.02 0.48
C PHE A 332 2.65 -16.38 1.96
N LYS A 333 1.76 -15.74 2.68
CA LYS A 333 1.61 -15.98 4.11
C LYS A 333 0.17 -16.32 4.47
N ILE A 334 0.04 -17.21 5.43
CA ILE A 334 -1.23 -17.64 6.00
C ILE A 334 -1.19 -17.25 7.49
N LYS A 335 -2.14 -16.44 7.94
CA LYS A 335 -2.25 -16.00 9.33
C LYS A 335 -3.50 -16.59 9.95
N PHE A 336 -3.44 -16.91 11.22
CA PHE A 336 -4.55 -17.48 11.97
C PHE A 336 -5.23 -16.42 12.83
N ASP A 337 -6.55 -16.54 12.96
CA ASP A 337 -7.34 -15.61 13.77
C ASP A 337 -7.14 -15.88 15.26
N GLU A 338 -7.06 -17.15 15.63
CA GLU A 338 -6.97 -17.55 17.05
C GLU A 338 -5.66 -18.28 17.33
N PRO A 339 -5.00 -18.03 18.47
CA PRO A 339 -5.29 -16.95 19.41
C PRO A 339 -4.63 -15.61 19.03
N TYR A 340 -3.81 -15.58 17.97
CA TYR A 340 -2.94 -14.44 17.62
C TYR A 340 -3.72 -13.15 17.37
N MET A 341 -4.73 -13.19 16.48
CA MET A 341 -5.50 -11.99 16.13
C MET A 341 -6.32 -11.51 17.32
N MET A 342 -6.87 -12.43 18.12
CA MET A 342 -7.59 -12.09 19.35
C MET A 342 -6.68 -11.35 20.34
N TYR A 343 -5.47 -11.86 20.57
CA TYR A 343 -4.50 -11.22 21.48
C TYR A 343 -4.04 -9.86 20.97
N ARG A 344 -3.89 -9.74 19.64
CA ARG A 344 -3.59 -8.46 18.99
C ARG A 344 -4.72 -7.45 19.21
N ASP A 345 -5.96 -7.89 19.08
CA ASP A 345 -7.13 -7.04 19.32
C ASP A 345 -7.18 -6.57 20.79
N TRP A 346 -6.90 -7.46 21.74
CA TRP A 346 -6.83 -7.10 23.16
C TRP A 346 -5.76 -6.01 23.41
N ARG A 347 -4.60 -6.14 22.79
CA ARG A 347 -3.54 -5.12 22.87
C ARG A 347 -4.02 -3.77 22.35
N GLU A 348 -4.64 -3.73 21.18
CA GLU A 348 -5.12 -2.50 20.56
C GLU A 348 -6.27 -1.86 21.35
N VAL A 349 -7.20 -2.68 21.84
CA VAL A 349 -8.31 -2.25 22.71
C VAL A 349 -7.76 -1.59 23.97
N THR A 350 -6.80 -2.22 24.64
CA THR A 350 -6.20 -1.66 25.86
C THR A 350 -5.53 -0.31 25.59
N LYS A 351 -4.77 -0.20 24.49
CA LYS A 351 -4.15 1.08 24.07
C LYS A 351 -5.22 2.17 23.89
N SER A 352 -6.32 1.84 23.22
CA SER A 352 -7.43 2.76 22.98
C SER A 352 -8.08 3.22 24.30
N LEU A 353 -8.36 2.26 25.20
CA LEU A 353 -8.99 2.55 26.51
C LEU A 353 -8.08 3.40 27.41
N LEU A 354 -6.76 3.19 27.33
CA LEU A 354 -5.79 4.02 28.05
C LEU A 354 -5.76 5.47 27.51
N ALA A 355 -5.97 5.65 26.21
CA ALA A 355 -5.99 6.97 25.58
C ALA A 355 -7.33 7.69 25.78
N LYS A 356 -8.45 7.00 25.53
CA LYS A 356 -9.80 7.59 25.49
C LYS A 356 -10.57 7.49 26.83
N GLY A 357 -10.06 6.70 27.78
CA GLY A 357 -10.72 6.44 29.07
C GLY A 357 -11.33 5.03 29.13
N PRO A 358 -11.38 4.41 30.35
CA PRO A 358 -11.82 3.03 30.54
C PRO A 358 -13.34 2.88 30.50
N ASN A 359 -13.90 3.02 29.33
CA ASN A 359 -15.33 2.88 29.07
C ASN A 359 -15.53 1.93 27.86
N PRO A 360 -16.22 0.78 28.04
CA PRO A 360 -16.46 -0.16 26.94
C PRO A 360 -17.10 0.49 25.71
N ALA A 361 -17.87 1.58 25.87
CA ALA A 361 -18.48 2.29 24.75
C ALA A 361 -17.45 2.97 23.82
N HIS A 362 -16.18 3.11 24.24
CA HIS A 362 -15.09 3.63 23.40
C HIS A 362 -14.44 2.56 22.53
N VAL A 363 -14.90 1.30 22.63
CA VAL A 363 -14.34 0.18 21.84
C VAL A 363 -15.20 -0.05 20.60
N PRO A 364 -14.61 -0.08 19.41
CA PRO A 364 -15.38 -0.36 18.17
C PRO A 364 -16.10 -1.72 18.23
N LYS A 365 -17.31 -1.79 17.71
CA LYS A 365 -18.11 -3.02 17.68
C LYS A 365 -17.41 -4.17 16.93
N SER A 366 -16.66 -3.84 15.88
CA SER A 366 -15.87 -4.83 15.14
C SER A 366 -14.90 -5.61 16.03
N LYS A 367 -14.40 -4.98 17.10
CA LYS A 367 -13.51 -5.62 18.09
C LYS A 367 -14.26 -6.45 19.13
N LEU A 368 -15.58 -6.25 19.24
CA LEU A 368 -16.43 -6.90 20.27
C LEU A 368 -17.17 -8.15 19.74
N ARG A 369 -16.73 -8.73 18.63
CA ARG A 369 -17.38 -9.92 18.04
C ARG A 369 -17.22 -11.17 18.90
N ARG A 370 -16.02 -11.37 19.43
CA ARG A 370 -15.71 -12.57 20.24
C ARG A 370 -16.22 -12.36 21.67
N ALA A 371 -16.85 -13.41 22.23
CA ALA A 371 -17.31 -13.40 23.62
C ALA A 371 -16.16 -13.12 24.59
N GLU A 372 -15.00 -13.73 24.33
CA GLU A 372 -13.77 -13.53 25.13
C GLU A 372 -13.32 -12.07 25.10
N THR A 373 -13.42 -11.39 23.95
CA THR A 373 -13.03 -9.99 23.84
C THR A 373 -14.04 -9.07 24.57
N LYS A 374 -15.34 -9.40 24.54
CA LYS A 374 -16.34 -8.66 25.34
C LYS A 374 -16.02 -8.74 26.84
N LEU A 375 -15.69 -9.95 27.31
CA LEU A 375 -15.27 -10.17 28.70
C LEU A 375 -13.96 -9.44 29.01
N TYR A 376 -12.98 -9.52 28.11
CA TYR A 376 -11.70 -8.81 28.25
C TYR A 376 -11.90 -7.31 28.41
N VAL A 377 -12.75 -6.71 27.58
CA VAL A 377 -13.02 -5.27 27.62
C VAL A 377 -13.59 -4.85 28.98
N LYS A 378 -14.58 -5.59 29.50
CA LYS A 378 -15.15 -5.32 30.84
C LYS A 378 -14.04 -5.40 31.90
N TRP A 379 -13.31 -6.53 31.92
CA TRP A 379 -12.26 -6.80 32.88
C TRP A 379 -11.14 -5.74 32.83
N VAL A 380 -10.64 -5.39 31.63
CA VAL A 380 -9.53 -4.43 31.51
C VAL A 380 -9.97 -3.00 31.86
N CYS A 381 -11.23 -2.62 31.61
CA CYS A 381 -11.76 -1.35 32.07
C CYS A 381 -11.72 -1.24 33.59
N ASP A 382 -12.11 -2.31 34.29
CA ASP A 382 -12.09 -2.36 35.77
C ASP A 382 -10.64 -2.37 36.31
N GLU A 383 -9.73 -3.06 35.63
CA GLU A 383 -8.30 -3.04 35.97
C GLU A 383 -7.70 -1.62 35.82
N ILE A 384 -8.03 -0.91 34.75
CA ILE A 384 -7.55 0.45 34.52
C ILE A 384 -8.11 1.40 35.57
N ARG A 385 -9.39 1.23 35.96
CA ARG A 385 -10.02 2.03 37.05
C ARG A 385 -9.39 1.74 38.40
N ARG A 386 -9.12 0.48 38.66
CA ARG A 386 -8.54 0.02 39.93
C ARG A 386 -7.11 0.53 40.12
N ASP A 387 -6.28 0.36 39.10
CA ASP A 387 -4.87 0.78 39.18
C ASP A 387 -4.30 1.04 37.76
N ARG A 388 -4.35 2.28 37.36
CA ARG A 388 -3.81 2.72 36.06
C ARG A 388 -2.27 2.62 35.99
N SER A 389 -1.57 2.64 37.13
CA SER A 389 -0.11 2.65 37.16
C SER A 389 0.52 1.38 36.54
N GLN A 390 -0.17 0.24 36.64
CA GLN A 390 0.30 -1.02 36.04
C GLN A 390 0.36 -1.00 34.51
N PHE A 391 -0.21 0.04 33.86
CA PHE A 391 -0.18 0.22 32.41
C PHE A 391 0.75 1.38 31.96
N LYS A 392 1.60 1.90 32.87
CA LYS A 392 2.44 3.11 32.61
C LYS A 392 3.34 3.01 31.36
N ASP A 393 3.84 1.80 31.07
CA ASP A 393 4.73 1.55 29.94
C ASP A 393 4.04 0.84 28.76
N TYR A 394 2.72 0.68 28.82
CA TYR A 394 1.94 -0.05 27.81
C TYR A 394 2.05 0.60 26.41
N ALA A 395 2.10 1.94 26.38
CA ALA A 395 2.29 2.68 25.12
C ALA A 395 3.68 2.44 24.50
N LYS A 396 4.67 2.07 25.32
CA LYS A 396 6.04 1.72 24.89
C LYS A 396 6.19 0.23 24.51
N GLY A 397 5.11 -0.52 24.49
CA GLY A 397 5.13 -1.95 24.18
C GLY A 397 5.56 -2.84 25.33
N LYS A 398 5.29 -2.44 26.60
CA LYS A 398 5.63 -3.22 27.79
C LYS A 398 4.38 -3.53 28.61
N GLY A 399 4.35 -4.71 29.23
CA GLY A 399 3.22 -5.16 30.06
C GLY A 399 2.04 -5.72 29.26
N ILE A 400 2.20 -5.91 27.97
CA ILE A 400 1.17 -6.45 27.07
C ILE A 400 0.89 -7.91 27.43
N ILE A 401 1.95 -8.71 27.50
CA ILE A 401 1.89 -10.14 27.83
C ILE A 401 1.35 -10.31 29.27
N ALA A 402 1.92 -9.58 30.22
CA ALA A 402 1.49 -9.65 31.62
C ALA A 402 -0.01 -9.31 31.80
N THR A 403 -0.51 -8.31 31.08
CA THR A 403 -1.95 -7.95 31.12
C THR A 403 -2.81 -9.10 30.61
N ARG A 404 -2.42 -9.71 29.48
CA ARG A 404 -3.14 -10.86 28.93
C ARG A 404 -3.13 -12.06 29.89
N GLU A 405 -1.96 -12.39 30.46
CA GLU A 405 -1.83 -13.52 31.38
C GLU A 405 -2.70 -13.32 32.62
N ARG A 406 -2.77 -12.10 33.18
CA ARG A 406 -3.67 -11.78 34.27
C ARG A 406 -5.13 -12.03 33.90
N PHE A 407 -5.54 -11.65 32.69
CA PHE A 407 -6.91 -11.88 32.21
C PHE A 407 -7.19 -13.39 32.05
N LEU A 408 -6.27 -14.14 31.45
CA LEU A 408 -6.44 -15.58 31.24
C LEU A 408 -6.57 -16.28 32.62
N LYS A 409 -5.72 -15.90 33.57
CA LYS A 409 -5.81 -16.42 34.95
C LYS A 409 -7.12 -16.02 35.63
N TRP A 410 -7.59 -14.80 35.39
CA TRP A 410 -8.90 -14.36 35.91
C TRP A 410 -10.04 -15.20 35.30
N LEU A 411 -9.97 -15.53 34.01
CA LEU A 411 -10.98 -16.40 33.36
C LEU A 411 -11.07 -17.79 34.04
N GLU A 412 -9.96 -18.29 34.51
CA GLU A 412 -9.89 -19.58 35.22
C GLU A 412 -10.43 -19.48 36.66
N SER A 413 -10.58 -18.28 37.19
CA SER A 413 -11.10 -18.07 38.56
C SER A 413 -12.61 -18.29 38.61
N GLY A 414 -13.16 -18.46 39.81
CA GLY A 414 -14.60 -18.57 40.01
C GLY A 414 -15.39 -17.38 39.49
N GLN A 415 -14.84 -16.17 39.58
CA GLN A 415 -15.46 -14.95 39.03
C GLN A 415 -15.47 -14.97 37.51
N GLY A 416 -14.36 -15.36 36.89
CA GLY A 416 -14.23 -15.49 35.45
C GLY A 416 -15.17 -16.54 34.88
N ALA A 417 -15.25 -17.70 35.51
CA ALA A 417 -16.16 -18.79 35.10
C ALA A 417 -17.63 -18.34 35.19
N GLN A 418 -18.02 -17.61 36.23
CA GLN A 418 -19.36 -17.01 36.31
C GLN A 418 -19.63 -16.00 35.21
N ALA A 419 -18.64 -15.14 34.92
CA ALA A 419 -18.75 -14.15 33.87
C ALA A 419 -18.90 -14.81 32.48
N GLN A 420 -18.14 -15.89 32.21
CA GLN A 420 -18.26 -16.67 30.97
C GLN A 420 -19.66 -17.28 30.83
N LYS A 421 -20.15 -17.90 31.92
CA LYS A 421 -21.49 -18.50 31.92
C LYS A 421 -22.58 -17.44 31.67
N ALA A 422 -22.49 -16.31 32.37
CA ALA A 422 -23.41 -15.19 32.14
C ALA A 422 -23.38 -14.66 30.69
N ALA A 423 -22.18 -14.59 30.11
CA ALA A 423 -22.02 -14.15 28.71
C ALA A 423 -22.60 -15.15 27.70
N GLN A 424 -22.58 -16.46 28.02
CA GLN A 424 -23.19 -17.49 27.18
C GLN A 424 -24.72 -17.53 27.30
N GLU A 425 -25.25 -17.25 28.47
CA GLU A 425 -26.69 -17.26 28.76
C GLU A 425 -27.39 -15.99 28.26
N THR A 426 -26.65 -14.92 28.02
CA THR A 426 -27.20 -13.69 27.46
C THR A 426 -27.35 -13.89 25.94
N PRO A 427 -28.57 -13.82 25.40
CA PRO A 427 -28.75 -13.92 23.93
C PRO A 427 -27.87 -12.88 23.26
N GLU A 428 -27.25 -13.23 22.13
CA GLU A 428 -26.54 -12.27 21.31
C GLU A 428 -27.44 -11.07 21.07
N GLU A 429 -27.17 -9.99 21.76
CA GLU A 429 -27.74 -8.70 21.34
C GLU A 429 -27.21 -8.46 19.93
N THR A 430 -27.97 -8.88 18.94
CA THR A 430 -27.77 -8.45 17.56
C THR A 430 -27.74 -6.92 17.57
N GLY A 431 -26.57 -6.33 17.68
CA GLY A 431 -26.24 -4.93 17.50
C GLY A 431 -27.33 -3.88 17.74
N LEU A 432 -28.31 -4.21 18.57
CA LEU A 432 -29.47 -3.36 18.78
C LEU A 432 -29.17 -2.45 19.96
N ALA A 433 -29.16 -1.18 19.63
CA ALA A 433 -29.09 -0.08 20.57
C ALA A 433 -29.88 -0.37 21.85
N LYS A 434 -29.41 0.17 22.99
CA LYS A 434 -30.25 0.58 24.12
C LYS A 434 -31.62 0.98 23.56
N ASP A 435 -32.68 0.77 24.31
CA ASP A 435 -34.04 1.27 23.97
C ASP A 435 -34.04 2.81 23.91
N VAL A 436 -33.32 3.31 22.91
CA VAL A 436 -33.23 4.74 22.64
C VAL A 436 -34.46 5.12 21.83
N ASP A 437 -35.34 5.92 22.43
CA ASP A 437 -36.54 6.37 21.75
C ASP A 437 -36.20 7.44 20.70
N PHE A 438 -36.48 7.12 19.46
CA PHE A 438 -36.34 8.00 18.29
C PHE A 438 -37.67 8.67 17.90
N LYS A 439 -38.81 8.20 18.44
CA LYS A 439 -40.12 8.67 18.05
C LYS A 439 -40.31 10.16 18.42
N GLY A 440 -40.77 10.93 17.47
CA GLY A 440 -40.99 12.35 17.66
C GLY A 440 -39.73 13.20 17.83
N ARG A 441 -38.55 12.60 17.69
CA ARG A 441 -37.28 13.31 17.85
C ARG A 441 -36.71 13.71 16.47
N LYS A 442 -35.98 14.83 16.47
CA LYS A 442 -35.14 15.14 15.30
C LYS A 442 -34.03 14.07 15.17
N VAL A 443 -33.74 13.63 13.95
CA VAL A 443 -32.75 12.59 13.74
C VAL A 443 -31.80 12.99 12.63
N ILE A 444 -30.50 12.83 12.91
CA ILE A 444 -29.42 12.95 11.94
C ILE A 444 -28.98 11.52 11.58
N ILE A 445 -29.14 11.12 10.31
CA ILE A 445 -28.69 9.83 9.79
C ILE A 445 -27.26 10.03 9.28
N MET A 446 -26.30 9.53 10.03
CA MET A 446 -24.86 9.77 9.81
C MET A 446 -24.21 8.61 9.05
N PRO A 447 -23.84 8.77 7.75
CA PRO A 447 -23.10 7.73 7.05
C PRO A 447 -21.62 7.76 7.44
N VAL A 448 -21.15 6.69 8.09
CA VAL A 448 -19.74 6.52 8.49
C VAL A 448 -19.08 5.62 7.44
N ALA A 449 -18.26 6.23 6.57
CA ALA A 449 -17.80 5.52 5.39
C ALA A 449 -16.73 6.30 4.59
N ILE A 450 -15.96 5.55 3.82
CA ILE A 450 -14.98 6.12 2.87
C ILE A 450 -15.64 6.39 1.50
N PRO A 451 -14.98 7.09 0.57
CA PRO A 451 -15.48 7.25 -0.81
C PRO A 451 -15.66 5.90 -1.53
N GLY A 452 -16.65 5.82 -2.40
CA GLY A 452 -16.88 4.64 -3.24
C GLY A 452 -17.87 3.61 -2.69
N VAL A 453 -18.32 3.72 -1.44
CA VAL A 453 -19.25 2.72 -0.85
C VAL A 453 -20.74 2.97 -1.19
N GLY A 454 -21.09 4.10 -1.80
CA GLY A 454 -22.48 4.38 -2.20
C GLY A 454 -23.26 5.35 -1.31
N LYS A 455 -22.62 6.08 -0.39
CA LYS A 455 -23.26 7.03 0.54
C LYS A 455 -24.27 7.97 -0.14
N THR A 456 -23.85 8.64 -1.21
CA THR A 456 -24.69 9.60 -1.95
C THR A 456 -25.92 8.93 -2.53
N SER A 457 -25.75 7.72 -3.10
CA SER A 457 -26.87 6.98 -3.70
C SER A 457 -27.92 6.61 -2.64
N ILE A 458 -27.47 6.15 -1.46
CA ILE A 458 -28.37 5.84 -0.34
C ILE A 458 -29.07 7.11 0.15
N ALA A 459 -28.33 8.23 0.28
CA ALA A 459 -28.92 9.49 0.74
C ALA A 459 -30.02 10.00 -0.22
N VAL A 460 -29.74 9.94 -1.53
CA VAL A 460 -30.71 10.35 -2.57
C VAL A 460 -31.95 9.42 -2.53
N ALA A 461 -31.73 8.10 -2.40
CA ALA A 461 -32.82 7.13 -2.36
C ALA A 461 -33.70 7.34 -1.10
N LEU A 462 -33.10 7.53 0.08
CA LEU A 462 -33.85 7.79 1.32
C LEU A 462 -34.59 9.13 1.27
N SER A 463 -33.97 10.15 0.67
CA SER A 463 -34.61 11.43 0.43
C SER A 463 -35.86 11.28 -0.47
N TYR A 464 -35.75 10.50 -1.54
CA TYR A 464 -36.87 10.18 -2.45
C TYR A 464 -37.99 9.44 -1.73
N LEU A 465 -37.64 8.38 -0.94
CA LEU A 465 -38.62 7.52 -0.28
C LEU A 465 -39.38 8.20 0.84
N PHE A 466 -38.69 9.00 1.65
CA PHE A 466 -39.23 9.51 2.93
C PHE A 466 -39.23 11.06 3.04
N GLY A 467 -38.77 11.75 2.01
CA GLY A 467 -38.66 13.21 2.05
C GLY A 467 -37.61 13.72 3.02
N PHE A 468 -36.61 12.90 3.36
CA PHE A 468 -35.54 13.31 4.29
C PHE A 468 -34.65 14.41 3.68
N GLY A 469 -34.24 15.35 4.49
CA GLY A 469 -33.26 16.36 4.08
C GLY A 469 -31.93 15.72 3.69
N HIS A 470 -31.27 16.28 2.69
CA HIS A 470 -29.98 15.79 2.21
C HIS A 470 -29.00 16.96 2.11
N VAL A 471 -27.86 16.88 2.81
CA VAL A 471 -26.79 17.89 2.79
C VAL A 471 -25.46 17.18 2.54
N GLN A 472 -24.69 17.63 1.56
CA GLN A 472 -23.37 17.05 1.31
C GLN A 472 -22.27 18.11 1.35
N SER A 473 -21.15 17.73 1.97
CA SER A 473 -19.98 18.60 2.11
C SER A 473 -19.36 18.96 0.75
N ASP A 474 -19.48 18.06 -0.21
CA ASP A 474 -18.89 18.22 -1.55
C ASP A 474 -19.55 19.34 -2.37
N ASP A 475 -20.77 19.76 -2.01
CA ASP A 475 -21.45 20.89 -2.66
C ASP A 475 -20.87 22.25 -2.22
N ILE A 476 -20.09 22.28 -1.15
CA ILE A 476 -19.57 23.52 -0.56
C ILE A 476 -18.25 23.92 -1.20
N GLN A 477 -18.26 25.03 -1.95
CA GLN A 477 -17.10 25.52 -2.71
C GLN A 477 -16.30 26.57 -1.92
N ALA A 478 -16.03 26.31 -0.65
CA ALA A 478 -15.29 27.25 0.21
C ALA A 478 -14.00 26.60 0.72
N LYS A 479 -12.94 27.41 0.95
CA LYS A 479 -11.67 26.94 1.52
C LYS A 479 -11.84 26.28 2.89
N LYS A 480 -12.83 26.73 3.67
CA LYS A 480 -13.19 26.13 4.96
C LYS A 480 -14.61 25.60 4.85
N ALA A 481 -14.78 24.40 4.28
CA ALA A 481 -16.09 23.81 4.04
C ALA A 481 -16.77 23.30 5.31
N ALA A 482 -16.02 22.79 6.31
CA ALA A 482 -16.58 22.14 7.49
C ALA A 482 -17.51 23.04 8.32
N PRO A 483 -17.15 24.30 8.70
CA PRO A 483 -18.10 25.16 9.45
C PRO A 483 -19.38 25.47 8.67
N ILE A 484 -19.26 25.65 7.36
CA ILE A 484 -20.45 25.91 6.50
C ILE A 484 -21.32 24.66 6.42
N PHE A 485 -20.72 23.49 6.31
CA PHE A 485 -21.43 22.21 6.31
C PHE A 485 -22.22 22.02 7.61
N LEU A 486 -21.56 22.21 8.76
CA LEU A 486 -22.20 22.06 10.07
C LEU A 486 -23.35 23.10 10.27
N LYS A 487 -23.18 24.32 9.78
CA LYS A 487 -24.22 25.34 9.77
C LYS A 487 -25.40 24.86 8.92
N ASN A 488 -25.16 24.38 7.70
CA ASN A 488 -26.22 23.86 6.81
C ASN A 488 -26.97 22.68 7.44
N VAL A 489 -26.23 21.80 8.14
CA VAL A 489 -26.83 20.67 8.89
C VAL A 489 -27.75 21.19 10.00
N ALA A 490 -27.34 22.16 10.76
CA ALA A 490 -28.12 22.76 11.82
C ALA A 490 -29.38 23.45 11.25
N GLU A 491 -29.27 24.21 10.21
CA GLU A 491 -30.38 24.86 9.50
C GLU A 491 -31.36 23.86 8.88
N UNK A 492 -30.90 23.03 8.27
CA UNK A 492 -31.73 22.03 7.62
C UNK A 492 -32.37 21.13 8.60
N UNK A 493 -31.84 20.70 9.71
CA UNK A 493 -32.40 19.96 10.81
C UNK A 493 -33.44 20.73 11.57
N UNK A 494 -33.43 21.96 11.29
CA UNK A 494 -34.43 22.75 11.91
C UNK A 494 -35.76 22.72 11.16
N UNK A 495 -35.61 22.44 9.91
CA UNK A 495 -36.75 22.39 9.06
C UNK A 495 -37.24 21.00 8.77
N UNK A 496 -36.31 20.08 8.71
CA UNK A 496 -36.59 18.67 8.57
C UNK A 496 -36.62 17.93 9.89
N UNK A 497 -37.25 16.81 9.95
CA UNK A 497 -37.28 15.96 11.05
C UNK A 497 -36.27 14.87 11.00
N UNK A 498 -35.87 14.57 9.78
CA UNK A 498 -34.85 13.66 9.42
C UNK A 498 -33.95 14.29 8.44
N LEU A 499 -32.66 14.11 8.65
CA LEU A 499 -31.66 14.72 7.81
C LEU A 499 -30.52 13.73 7.60
N MET A 500 -30.05 13.53 6.35
CA MET A 500 -28.87 12.72 6.05
C MET A 500 -27.75 13.64 5.55
N PRO A 501 -26.89 14.17 6.46
CA PRO A 501 -25.70 14.90 6.07
C PRO A 501 -24.63 13.89 5.66
N HIS A 502 -23.98 14.08 4.52
CA HIS A 502 -22.82 13.24 4.21
C HIS A 502 -21.58 14.06 3.89
N GLY A 503 -20.51 13.69 4.56
CA GLY A 503 -19.20 14.33 4.47
C GLY A 503 -18.12 13.30 4.82
N HIS A 504 -17.07 13.78 5.39
CA HIS A 504 -15.92 12.93 5.76
C HIS A 504 -16.07 12.37 7.19
N HIS A 505 -17.16 11.63 7.46
CA HIS A 505 -17.43 11.09 8.80
C HIS A 505 -16.65 9.79 9.12
N ALA A 506 -15.63 9.49 8.34
CA ALA A 506 -14.74 8.37 8.63
C ALA A 506 -13.74 8.68 9.76
N VAL A 507 -13.72 9.90 10.29
CA VAL A 507 -12.83 10.36 11.36
C VAL A 507 -13.68 10.82 12.55
N ASP A 508 -13.27 10.49 13.77
CA ASP A 508 -14.04 10.75 15.00
C ASP A 508 -14.28 12.26 15.25
N GLU A 509 -13.31 13.12 14.99
CA GLU A 509 -13.45 14.57 15.12
C GLU A 509 -14.68 15.09 14.37
N HIS A 510 -14.93 14.61 13.15
CA HIS A 510 -16.08 15.01 12.36
C HIS A 510 -17.39 14.48 12.92
N ARG A 511 -17.37 13.32 13.57
CA ARG A 511 -18.54 12.73 14.21
C ARG A 511 -18.87 13.46 15.51
N GLU A 512 -17.86 13.86 16.29
CA GLU A 512 -18.02 14.73 17.47
C GLU A 512 -18.69 16.06 17.11
N GLN A 513 -18.24 16.69 16.02
CA GLN A 513 -18.83 17.93 15.53
C GLN A 513 -20.33 17.77 15.19
N LEU A 514 -20.72 16.62 14.61
CA LEU A 514 -22.16 16.35 14.39
C LEU A 514 -22.91 16.12 15.69
N ARG A 515 -22.30 15.45 16.68
CA ARG A 515 -22.88 15.26 18.01
C ARG A 515 -23.11 16.64 18.70
N GLU A 516 -22.16 17.57 18.57
CA GLU A 516 -22.30 18.93 19.08
C GLU A 516 -23.49 19.64 18.42
N VAL A 517 -23.65 19.48 17.10
CA VAL A 517 -24.81 20.05 16.39
C VAL A 517 -26.11 19.44 16.91
N ALA A 518 -26.16 18.11 17.09
CA ALA A 518 -27.33 17.40 17.62
C ALA A 518 -27.71 17.90 19.01
N ASN A 519 -26.75 18.21 19.86
CA ASN A 519 -26.93 18.65 21.24
C ASN A 519 -27.47 20.09 21.32
N ARG A 520 -27.44 20.88 20.25
CA ARG A 520 -27.98 22.27 20.21
C ARG A 520 -29.52 22.30 20.16
N PHE A 521 -30.14 21.17 19.87
CA PHE A 521 -31.59 21.06 19.81
C PHE A 521 -32.17 20.75 21.19
N SER A 522 -33.40 21.15 21.45
CA SER A 522 -34.11 20.84 22.69
C SER A 522 -35.45 20.20 22.34
N PRO A 523 -35.64 18.94 22.66
CA PRO A 523 -34.62 18.01 23.18
C PRO A 523 -33.57 17.69 22.14
N PRO A 524 -32.35 17.23 22.55
CA PRO A 524 -31.24 16.91 21.61
C PRO A 524 -31.68 15.97 20.51
N ALA A 525 -31.20 16.24 19.29
CA ALA A 525 -31.43 15.36 18.14
C ALA A 525 -30.71 14.02 18.34
N ARG A 526 -31.27 12.95 17.77
CA ARG A 526 -30.66 11.61 17.81
C ARG A 526 -29.74 11.39 16.62
N LEU A 527 -28.68 10.62 16.82
CA LEU A 527 -27.74 10.20 15.77
C LEU A 527 -27.95 8.71 15.44
N LEU A 528 -28.42 8.44 14.22
CA LEU A 528 -28.50 7.08 13.67
C LEU A 528 -27.35 6.90 12.68
N ALA A 529 -26.37 6.05 13.02
CA ALA A 529 -25.22 5.81 12.15
C ALA A 529 -25.49 4.68 11.16
N LEU A 530 -25.26 4.93 9.88
CA LEU A 530 -25.10 3.90 8.85
C LEU A 530 -23.60 3.67 8.70
N ASN A 531 -23.09 2.58 9.28
CA ASN A 531 -21.66 2.33 9.44
C ASN A 531 -21.15 1.25 8.50
N TRP A 532 -20.44 1.64 7.44
CA TRP A 532 -19.77 0.67 6.55
C TRP A 532 -18.55 0.09 7.26
N SER A 533 -18.62 -1.22 7.49
CA SER A 533 -17.60 -1.96 8.23
C SER A 533 -16.23 -1.97 7.51
N PHE A 534 -15.15 -1.84 8.29
CA PHE A 534 -13.76 -1.96 7.82
C PHE A 534 -13.17 -3.35 8.11
N ASP A 535 -14.01 -4.38 8.21
CA ASP A 535 -13.60 -5.74 8.56
C ASP A 535 -12.79 -6.44 7.47
N LEU A 536 -12.96 -6.00 6.23
CA LEU A 536 -12.19 -6.53 5.09
C LEU A 536 -10.75 -5.99 5.09
N PRO A 537 -9.82 -6.74 4.49
CA PRO A 537 -8.46 -6.20 4.31
C PRO A 537 -8.49 -4.86 3.57
N PRO A 538 -7.66 -3.89 3.97
CA PRO A 538 -7.62 -2.56 3.33
C PRO A 538 -7.47 -2.59 1.80
N SER A 539 -6.72 -3.56 1.27
CA SER A 539 -6.54 -3.74 -0.18
C SER A 539 -7.84 -4.19 -0.86
N THR A 540 -8.64 -5.03 -0.20
CA THR A 540 -9.95 -5.46 -0.71
C THR A 540 -10.93 -4.28 -0.73
N ILE A 541 -10.98 -3.52 0.35
CA ILE A 541 -11.81 -2.30 0.44
C ILE A 541 -11.39 -1.32 -0.67
N HIS A 542 -10.07 -1.10 -0.83
CA HIS A 542 -9.53 -0.21 -1.86
C HIS A 542 -9.95 -0.65 -3.26
N ARG A 543 -9.86 -1.95 -3.56
CA ARG A 543 -10.25 -2.49 -4.86
C ARG A 543 -11.75 -2.29 -5.13
N ILE A 544 -12.61 -2.70 -4.19
CA ILE A 544 -14.07 -2.59 -4.34
C ILE A 544 -14.49 -1.12 -4.55
N CYS A 545 -14.01 -0.22 -3.69
CA CYS A 545 -14.34 1.20 -3.75
C CYS A 545 -13.73 1.87 -4.99
N GLY A 546 -12.50 1.48 -5.36
CA GLY A 546 -11.82 1.97 -6.56
C GLY A 546 -12.57 1.58 -7.83
N ASP A 547 -12.97 0.31 -7.95
CA ASP A 547 -13.76 -0.18 -9.09
C ASP A 547 -15.08 0.60 -9.23
N ARG A 548 -15.77 0.85 -8.12
CA ARG A 548 -17.02 1.64 -8.11
C ARG A 548 -16.79 3.10 -8.51
N ILE A 549 -15.67 3.70 -8.10
CA ILE A 549 -15.30 5.07 -8.50
C ILE A 549 -15.05 5.11 -10.01
N VAL A 550 -14.33 4.12 -10.56
CA VAL A 550 -14.04 4.00 -11.99
C VAL A 550 -15.35 3.79 -12.78
N GLN A 551 -16.23 2.90 -12.34
CA GLN A 551 -17.53 2.63 -12.99
C GLN A 551 -18.43 3.88 -12.99
N ARG A 552 -18.38 4.67 -11.93
CA ARG A 552 -19.17 5.91 -11.81
C ARG A 552 -18.60 7.03 -12.69
N GLY A 553 -17.31 6.96 -13.03
CA GLY A 553 -16.65 7.90 -13.96
C GLY A 553 -16.84 9.35 -13.57
N ASP A 554 -17.24 10.17 -14.51
CA ASP A 554 -17.46 11.61 -14.34
C ASP A 554 -18.60 11.95 -13.36
N LYS A 555 -19.43 10.99 -13.00
CA LYS A 555 -20.54 11.21 -12.04
C LYS A 555 -20.09 11.24 -10.58
N HIS A 556 -18.81 10.95 -10.29
CA HIS A 556 -18.26 11.14 -8.95
C HIS A 556 -17.89 12.62 -8.76
N GLN A 557 -18.37 13.22 -7.70
CA GLN A 557 -18.30 14.69 -7.50
C GLN A 557 -16.89 15.21 -7.27
N THR A 558 -16.09 14.49 -6.48
CA THR A 558 -14.75 14.94 -6.04
C THR A 558 -13.62 14.01 -6.49
N LEU A 559 -13.89 12.73 -6.63
CA LEU A 559 -12.89 11.72 -7.02
C LEU A 559 -13.18 11.18 -8.41
N VAL A 560 -12.85 11.97 -9.43
CA VAL A 560 -12.96 11.53 -10.81
C VAL A 560 -11.77 10.64 -11.14
N ALA A 561 -12.04 9.49 -11.74
CA ALA A 561 -10.99 8.59 -12.20
C ALA A 561 -10.16 9.28 -13.29
N ASP A 562 -8.88 9.44 -13.06
CA ASP A 562 -7.98 10.12 -13.99
C ASP A 562 -6.81 9.21 -14.40
N ALA A 563 -6.15 9.58 -15.49
CA ALA A 563 -5.01 8.84 -16.03
C ALA A 563 -3.80 8.79 -15.10
N THR A 564 -3.74 9.70 -14.11
CA THR A 564 -2.65 9.74 -13.12
C THR A 564 -2.99 8.94 -11.86
N ARG A 565 -4.18 8.34 -11.80
CA ARG A 565 -4.69 7.53 -10.68
C ARG A 565 -4.66 8.29 -9.33
N THR A 566 -4.88 9.59 -9.36
CA THR A 566 -4.93 10.43 -8.15
C THR A 566 -6.03 9.95 -7.18
N HIS A 567 -7.16 9.48 -7.73
CA HIS A 567 -8.28 8.95 -6.95
C HIS A 567 -7.86 7.74 -6.08
N GLU A 568 -6.98 6.88 -6.56
CA GLU A 568 -6.47 5.73 -5.80
C GLU A 568 -5.67 6.18 -4.57
N GLN A 569 -4.82 7.20 -4.73
CA GLN A 569 -4.03 7.75 -3.62
C GLN A 569 -4.92 8.39 -2.56
N VAL A 570 -5.93 9.12 -3.00
CA VAL A 570 -6.91 9.73 -2.10
C VAL A 570 -7.72 8.66 -1.35
N LEU A 571 -8.14 7.61 -2.06
CA LEU A 571 -8.87 6.50 -1.44
C LEU A 571 -8.02 5.80 -0.38
N TRP A 572 -6.72 5.55 -0.65
CA TRP A 572 -5.79 5.01 0.34
C TRP A 572 -5.65 5.92 1.56
N GLN A 573 -5.62 7.25 1.37
CA GLN A 573 -5.62 8.21 2.48
C GLN A 573 -6.85 8.03 3.36
N PHE A 574 -8.03 7.92 2.75
CA PHE A 574 -9.27 7.70 3.50
C PHE A 574 -9.26 6.38 4.28
N ILE A 575 -8.80 5.29 3.65
CA ILE A 575 -8.72 3.96 4.29
C ILE A 575 -7.78 4.01 5.51
N ASN A 576 -6.62 4.66 5.36
CA ASN A 576 -5.62 4.72 6.42
C ASN A 576 -6.00 5.66 7.57
N ASN A 577 -6.78 6.68 7.29
CA ASN A 577 -7.20 7.67 8.30
C ASN A 577 -8.59 7.36 8.88
N ALA A 578 -9.28 6.34 8.36
CA ALA A 578 -10.60 5.97 8.86
C ALA A 578 -10.50 5.43 10.29
N GLU A 579 -11.37 5.92 11.13
CA GLU A 579 -11.47 5.51 12.54
C GLU A 579 -12.81 4.81 12.76
N GLU A 580 -12.75 3.60 13.31
CA GLU A 580 -13.93 2.80 13.55
C GLU A 580 -14.89 3.49 14.51
N LEU A 581 -16.17 3.40 14.20
CA LEU A 581 -17.23 3.99 15.02
C LEU A 581 -17.35 3.25 16.37
N THR A 582 -17.53 4.01 17.44
CA THR A 582 -17.78 3.48 18.78
C THR A 582 -19.22 3.77 19.23
N ASP A 583 -19.70 3.02 20.25
CA ASP A 583 -21.06 3.20 20.79
C ASP A 583 -21.28 4.55 21.48
N ALA A 584 -20.21 5.27 21.81
CA ALA A 584 -20.32 6.60 22.41
C ALA A 584 -20.69 7.69 21.38
N GLU A 585 -20.47 7.42 20.11
CA GLU A 585 -20.57 8.42 19.04
C GLU A 585 -21.93 8.46 18.35
N ALA A 586 -22.78 7.44 18.53
CA ALA A 586 -24.11 7.39 17.92
C ALA A 586 -25.14 6.79 18.90
N ASP A 587 -26.40 7.18 18.75
CA ASP A 587 -27.49 6.66 19.59
C ASP A 587 -27.96 5.28 19.12
N ALA A 588 -27.83 5.00 17.80
CA ALA A 588 -28.01 3.68 17.21
C ALA A 588 -27.08 3.50 16.02
N VAL A 589 -26.66 2.26 15.77
CA VAL A 589 -25.74 1.92 14.69
C VAL A 589 -26.35 0.80 13.85
N VAL A 590 -26.31 0.98 12.53
CA VAL A 590 -26.68 -0.02 11.54
C VAL A 590 -25.41 -0.39 10.76
N THR A 591 -24.99 -1.63 10.85
CA THR A 591 -23.82 -2.10 10.10
C THR A 591 -24.18 -2.30 8.64
N MET A 592 -23.45 -1.64 7.77
CA MET A 592 -23.52 -1.74 6.32
C MET A 592 -22.33 -2.52 5.82
N ASP A 593 -22.48 -3.28 4.76
CA ASP A 593 -21.40 -4.09 4.19
C ASP A 593 -20.82 -3.40 2.95
N VAL A 594 -19.50 -3.33 2.87
CA VAL A 594 -18.80 -2.75 1.70
C VAL A 594 -19.01 -3.60 0.44
N GLU A 595 -19.19 -4.91 0.59
CA GLU A 595 -19.39 -5.82 -0.55
C GLU A 595 -20.82 -5.78 -1.13
N GLU A 596 -21.81 -5.36 -0.34
CA GLU A 596 -23.22 -5.33 -0.77
C GLU A 596 -23.41 -4.44 -2.02
N ASN A 597 -24.30 -4.87 -2.90
CA ASN A 597 -24.77 -4.06 -4.01
C ASN A 597 -25.69 -2.93 -3.48
N LEU A 598 -26.03 -2.00 -4.34
CA LEU A 598 -26.83 -0.81 -3.95
C LEU A 598 -28.24 -1.19 -3.47
N GLU A 599 -28.83 -2.22 -4.06
CA GLU A 599 -30.19 -2.72 -3.74
C GLU A 599 -30.26 -3.24 -2.31
N ASP A 600 -29.32 -4.12 -1.95
CA ASP A 600 -29.26 -4.71 -0.60
C ASP A 600 -28.91 -3.67 0.46
N ALA A 601 -27.98 -2.78 0.15
CA ALA A 601 -27.59 -1.69 1.03
C ALA A 601 -28.78 -0.74 1.27
N LEU A 602 -29.58 -0.44 0.23
CA LEU A 602 -30.79 0.39 0.37
C LEU A 602 -31.85 -0.33 1.20
N ALA A 603 -32.08 -1.63 0.96
CA ALA A 603 -33.04 -2.41 1.73
C ALA A 603 -32.72 -2.38 3.23
N ARG A 604 -31.42 -2.57 3.58
CA ARG A 604 -30.93 -2.49 4.97
C ARG A 604 -31.15 -1.11 5.58
N ALA A 605 -30.86 -0.04 4.81
CA ALA A 605 -31.07 1.34 5.26
C ALA A 605 -32.57 1.66 5.45
N VAL A 606 -33.43 1.16 4.56
CA VAL A 606 -34.90 1.31 4.67
C VAL A 606 -35.42 0.58 5.93
N ASP A 607 -35.01 -0.66 6.15
CA ASP A 607 -35.41 -1.44 7.33
C ASP A 607 -34.98 -0.74 8.62
N ALA A 608 -33.81 -0.12 8.63
CA ALA A 608 -33.35 0.69 9.75
C ALA A 608 -34.24 1.93 9.98
N CYS A 609 -34.60 2.62 8.91
CA CYS A 609 -35.52 3.78 9.01
C CYS A 609 -36.89 3.34 9.54
N VAL A 610 -37.45 2.25 9.04
CA VAL A 610 -38.74 1.71 9.53
C VAL A 610 -38.63 1.39 11.02
N LYS A 611 -37.56 0.69 11.42
CA LYS A 611 -37.33 0.26 12.81
C LYS A 611 -37.16 1.42 13.80
N PHE A 612 -36.25 2.34 13.47
CA PHE A 612 -35.84 3.38 14.42
C PHE A 612 -36.69 4.65 14.32
N LEU A 613 -37.11 5.02 13.10
CA LEU A 613 -37.85 6.28 12.89
C LEU A 613 -39.37 6.05 12.85
N GLY A 614 -39.80 4.79 12.76
CA GLY A 614 -41.24 4.47 12.71
C GLY A 614 -41.91 4.88 11.39
N VAL A 615 -41.13 5.07 10.32
CA VAL A 615 -41.69 5.41 9.00
C VAL A 615 -42.32 4.17 8.35
N GLU A 616 -43.33 4.37 7.51
CA GLU A 616 -43.97 3.26 6.78
C GLU A 616 -43.01 2.61 5.80
N LYS A 617 -43.03 1.29 5.75
CA LYS A 617 -42.16 0.52 4.83
C LYS A 617 -42.66 0.72 3.37
N PRO A 618 -41.81 1.25 2.49
CA PRO A 618 -42.18 1.45 1.08
C PRO A 618 -42.39 0.11 0.37
N ASP A 619 -43.27 0.09 -0.61
CA ASP A 619 -43.47 -1.04 -1.48
C ASP A 619 -42.28 -1.23 -2.46
N LYS A 620 -42.24 -2.36 -3.14
CA LYS A 620 -41.15 -2.71 -4.07
C LYS A 620 -41.06 -1.75 -5.25
N GLU A 621 -42.19 -1.25 -5.74
CA GLU A 621 -42.22 -0.31 -6.86
C GLU A 621 -41.57 1.02 -6.49
N LYS A 622 -41.91 1.55 -5.33
CA LYS A 622 -41.37 2.80 -4.80
C LYS A 622 -39.86 2.70 -4.55
N ILE A 623 -39.41 1.52 -4.03
CA ILE A 623 -37.97 1.22 -3.87
C ILE A 623 -37.28 1.21 -5.23
N GLY A 624 -37.89 0.61 -6.26
CA GLY A 624 -37.38 0.60 -7.63
C GLY A 624 -37.24 2.02 -8.20
N GLN A 625 -38.22 2.88 -7.96
CA GLN A 625 -38.20 4.29 -8.38
C GLN A 625 -37.08 5.05 -7.67
N ALA A 626 -36.87 4.80 -6.37
CA ALA A 626 -35.81 5.44 -5.58
C ALA A 626 -34.40 5.01 -6.08
N LEU A 627 -34.24 3.75 -6.44
CA LEU A 627 -32.99 3.25 -7.04
C LEU A 627 -32.73 3.91 -8.41
N ALA A 628 -33.79 4.06 -9.22
CA ALA A 628 -33.67 4.76 -10.50
C ALA A 628 -33.26 6.24 -10.29
N ALA A 629 -33.88 6.91 -9.33
CA ALA A 629 -33.53 8.29 -8.97
C ALA A 629 -32.06 8.39 -8.50
N ALA A 630 -31.61 7.45 -7.66
CA ALA A 630 -30.23 7.42 -7.16
C ALA A 630 -29.20 7.18 -8.27
N ARG A 631 -29.55 6.33 -9.26
CA ARG A 631 -28.68 6.07 -10.43
C ARG A 631 -28.66 7.26 -11.40
N ALA A 632 -29.77 7.96 -11.54
CA ALA A 632 -29.89 9.15 -12.40
C ALA A 632 -29.28 10.41 -11.79
N TYR A 633 -28.99 10.39 -10.48
CA TYR A 633 -28.51 11.55 -9.76
C TYR A 633 -27.18 12.08 -10.31
N GLU A 634 -27.16 13.34 -10.71
CA GLU A 634 -25.95 14.04 -11.15
C GLU A 634 -25.59 15.12 -10.14
N PRO A 635 -24.45 14.99 -9.47
CA PRO A 635 -24.02 15.99 -8.49
C PRO A 635 -23.68 17.32 -9.16
N ALA A 636 -23.87 18.43 -8.44
CA ALA A 636 -23.53 19.77 -8.89
C ALA A 636 -22.00 19.86 -9.09
N ARG A 637 -21.52 19.89 -10.33
CA ARG A 637 -20.09 19.88 -10.64
C ARG A 637 -19.38 21.16 -10.21
N LYS A 638 -18.22 21.04 -9.59
CA LYS A 638 -17.29 22.15 -9.40
C LYS A 638 -16.92 22.71 -10.77
N GLY A 639 -17.47 23.86 -11.13
CA GLY A 639 -17.08 24.52 -12.38
C GLY A 639 -18.19 24.86 -13.37
N ASN A 640 -19.45 24.64 -13.04
CA ASN A 640 -20.54 25.09 -13.90
C ASN A 640 -20.85 26.61 -13.76
N LYS A 641 -19.81 27.41 -13.43
CA LYS A 641 -19.86 28.87 -13.65
C LYS A 641 -20.11 29.19 -15.13
N ALA A 642 -19.69 28.29 -16.04
CA ALA A 642 -19.88 28.46 -17.48
C ALA A 642 -21.35 28.32 -17.92
N ALA A 643 -22.16 27.47 -17.26
CA ALA A 643 -23.59 27.33 -17.63
C ALA A 643 -24.45 28.45 -17.04
N LYS A 644 -24.20 28.85 -15.79
CA LYS A 644 -24.90 29.99 -15.17
C LYS A 644 -24.46 31.34 -15.75
N SER A 645 -23.21 31.45 -16.25
CA SER A 645 -22.81 32.64 -16.99
C SER A 645 -23.46 32.70 -18.39
N LYS A 646 -23.66 31.54 -19.05
CA LYS A 646 -24.36 31.48 -20.34
C LYS A 646 -25.85 31.81 -20.25
N GLU A 647 -26.49 31.46 -19.13
CA GLU A 647 -27.87 31.88 -18.86
C GLU A 647 -27.93 33.39 -18.54
N LYS A 648 -27.04 33.89 -17.70
CA LYS A 648 -26.92 35.34 -17.43
C LYS A 648 -26.42 36.12 -18.64
N GLU A 649 -25.54 35.51 -19.49
CA GLU A 649 -25.09 36.12 -20.76
C GLU A 649 -26.22 36.15 -21.78
N LYS A 650 -27.13 35.17 -21.79
CA LYS A 650 -28.34 35.21 -22.64
C LYS A 650 -29.35 36.27 -22.13
N GLU A 651 -29.46 36.47 -20.83
CA GLU A 651 -30.29 37.54 -20.26
C GLU A 651 -29.65 38.93 -20.41
N GLN A 652 -28.29 39.01 -20.42
CA GLN A 652 -27.55 40.28 -20.60
C GLN A 652 -27.24 40.59 -22.05
N ALA A 653 -27.22 39.61 -22.96
CA ALA A 653 -27.13 39.86 -24.40
C ALA A 653 -28.43 40.44 -24.99
N ALA A 654 -29.52 40.32 -24.22
CA ALA A 654 -30.76 41.07 -24.54
C ALA A 654 -30.68 42.55 -24.10
N GLN A 655 -29.60 42.98 -23.41
CA GLN A 655 -29.38 44.35 -22.93
C GLN A 655 -27.98 44.87 -23.32
N GLY A 656 -27.64 44.83 -24.56
CA GLY A 656 -26.43 45.28 -25.22
C GLY A 656 -25.35 46.00 -24.44
N GLN A 657 -24.21 45.36 -24.28
CA GLN A 657 -22.83 45.91 -24.38
C GLN A 657 -21.80 44.79 -24.12
N GLY A 658 -21.03 44.40 -25.17
CA GLY A 658 -20.06 43.32 -25.10
C GLY A 658 -18.62 43.79 -24.86
N LYS A 659 -17.97 43.25 -23.80
CA LYS A 659 -16.50 43.22 -23.69
C LYS A 659 -16.01 41.80 -24.00
N THR A 660 -15.24 41.64 -25.04
CA THR A 660 -14.61 40.37 -25.46
C THR A 660 -13.50 39.98 -24.45
N LYS A 661 -13.60 38.80 -23.89
CA LYS A 661 -12.51 38.20 -23.06
C LYS A 661 -11.45 37.57 -23.99
N ALA A 662 -10.18 37.80 -23.68
CA ALA A 662 -9.06 37.16 -24.34
C ALA A 662 -9.14 35.61 -24.19
N PRO A 663 -8.75 34.84 -25.22
CA PRO A 663 -8.72 33.38 -25.14
C PRO A 663 -7.75 32.89 -24.08
N PRO A 664 -7.98 31.73 -23.50
CA PRO A 664 -7.07 31.17 -22.46
C PRO A 664 -5.68 30.92 -23.03
N ALA A 665 -4.63 31.15 -22.22
CA ALA A 665 -3.25 30.98 -22.66
C ALA A 665 -2.97 29.51 -23.03
N PRO A 666 -2.17 29.30 -24.11
CA PRO A 666 -1.87 27.94 -24.57
C PRO A 666 -1.11 27.13 -23.55
N ARG A 667 -1.34 25.81 -23.52
CA ARG A 667 -0.64 24.88 -22.62
C ARG A 667 0.66 24.35 -23.21
N TYR A 668 0.75 24.25 -24.52
CA TYR A 668 1.93 23.83 -25.27
C TYR A 668 1.82 24.25 -26.72
N PHE A 669 2.96 24.28 -27.39
CA PHE A 669 3.07 24.39 -28.83
C PHE A 669 3.65 23.08 -29.39
N GLY A 670 3.13 22.60 -30.48
CA GLY A 670 3.54 21.31 -31.05
C GLY A 670 3.28 21.27 -32.58
N ILE A 671 3.92 20.29 -33.19
CA ILE A 671 3.70 19.97 -34.61
C ILE A 671 2.64 18.87 -34.68
N VAL A 672 1.57 19.11 -35.40
CA VAL A 672 0.55 18.09 -35.67
C VAL A 672 0.94 17.37 -36.96
N ALA A 673 1.07 16.04 -36.88
CA ALA A 673 1.31 15.22 -38.06
C ALA A 673 -0.05 14.89 -38.72
N GLU A 674 -0.23 15.27 -39.96
CA GLU A 674 -1.42 14.92 -40.73
C GLU A 674 -1.27 13.50 -41.29
N VAL A 675 -1.24 12.53 -40.40
CA VAL A 675 -1.12 11.11 -40.75
C VAL A 675 -2.17 10.29 -39.99
N ASP A 676 -2.70 9.31 -40.69
CA ASP A 676 -3.45 8.25 -40.00
C ASP A 676 -2.43 7.28 -39.40
N LEU A 677 -2.14 7.49 -38.11
CA LEU A 677 -1.14 6.69 -37.40
C LEU A 677 -1.45 5.20 -37.45
N GLN A 678 -2.73 4.83 -37.40
CA GLN A 678 -3.13 3.44 -37.51
C GLN A 678 -2.72 2.83 -38.84
N SER A 679 -3.09 3.47 -39.93
CA SER A 679 -2.73 2.99 -41.27
C SER A 679 -1.21 2.92 -41.50
N VAL A 680 -0.47 3.91 -41.01
CA VAL A 680 1.01 3.95 -41.15
C VAL A 680 1.64 2.75 -40.43
N VAL A 681 1.24 2.48 -39.19
CA VAL A 681 1.79 1.35 -38.43
C VAL A 681 1.37 0.01 -39.05
N GLU A 682 0.13 -0.13 -39.47
CA GLU A 682 -0.35 -1.35 -40.13
C GLU A 682 0.41 -1.65 -41.45
N HIS A 683 0.66 -0.61 -42.26
CA HIS A 683 1.49 -0.77 -43.45
C HIS A 683 2.94 -1.15 -43.12
N ALA A 684 3.51 -0.53 -42.11
CA ALA A 684 4.87 -0.86 -41.65
C ALA A 684 4.97 -2.30 -41.18
N LEU A 685 4.00 -2.76 -40.41
CA LEU A 685 3.94 -4.14 -39.90
C LEU A 685 3.74 -5.15 -41.05
N ALA A 686 2.93 -4.80 -42.04
CA ALA A 686 2.69 -5.65 -43.21
C ALA A 686 3.92 -5.73 -44.14
N ALA A 687 4.68 -4.64 -44.24
CA ALA A 687 5.87 -4.55 -45.09
C ALA A 687 7.13 -5.17 -44.47
N ALA A 688 7.12 -5.40 -43.17
CA ALA A 688 8.25 -5.97 -42.43
C ALA A 688 8.45 -7.45 -42.77
N ALA A 689 9.70 -7.90 -42.84
CA ALA A 689 10.02 -9.31 -43.07
C ALA A 689 9.38 -10.18 -41.98
N PRO A 690 8.91 -11.39 -42.31
CA PRO A 690 8.11 -12.21 -41.36
C PRO A 690 8.69 -12.36 -39.96
N ASP A 691 10.02 -12.50 -39.86
CA ASP A 691 10.69 -12.73 -38.59
C ASP A 691 11.35 -11.46 -37.98
N SER A 692 11.14 -10.29 -38.60
CA SER A 692 11.78 -9.05 -38.16
C SER A 692 10.98 -8.32 -37.07
N VAL A 693 9.69 -8.67 -36.88
CA VAL A 693 8.81 -8.04 -35.87
C VAL A 693 8.38 -9.10 -34.87
N PRO A 694 8.75 -8.97 -33.61
CA PRO A 694 8.33 -9.92 -32.58
C PRO A 694 6.80 -10.06 -32.49
N SER A 695 6.33 -11.26 -32.20
CA SER A 695 4.90 -11.55 -32.01
C SER A 695 4.27 -10.65 -30.93
N GLU A 696 5.04 -10.37 -29.87
CA GLU A 696 4.61 -9.53 -28.76
C GLU A 696 4.37 -8.07 -29.20
N ALA A 697 5.14 -7.58 -30.16
CA ALA A 697 4.96 -6.23 -30.71
C ALA A 697 3.68 -6.15 -31.54
N LYS A 698 3.36 -7.19 -32.30
CA LYS A 698 2.10 -7.29 -33.07
C LYS A 698 0.91 -7.37 -32.11
N GLN A 699 1.00 -8.23 -31.11
CA GLN A 699 -0.05 -8.36 -30.10
C GLN A 699 -0.28 -7.04 -29.33
N PHE A 700 0.80 -6.37 -28.93
CA PHE A 700 0.73 -5.06 -28.28
C PHE A 700 0.01 -4.02 -29.14
N TRP A 701 0.29 -4.01 -30.46
CA TRP A 701 -0.38 -3.10 -31.40
C TRP A 701 -1.90 -3.39 -31.46
N ASP A 702 -2.28 -4.65 -31.54
CA ASP A 702 -3.68 -5.07 -31.57
C ASP A 702 -4.40 -4.69 -30.25
N ASP A 703 -3.74 -4.84 -29.11
CA ASP A 703 -4.27 -4.43 -27.82
C ASP A 703 -4.49 -2.92 -27.75
N LEU A 704 -3.58 -2.11 -28.30
CA LEU A 704 -3.73 -0.64 -28.37
C LEU A 704 -4.94 -0.24 -29.22
N LYS A 705 -5.16 -0.91 -30.35
CA LYS A 705 -6.33 -0.68 -31.21
C LYS A 705 -7.63 -1.05 -30.48
N ALA A 706 -7.67 -2.24 -29.90
CA ALA A 706 -8.84 -2.76 -29.18
C ALA A 706 -9.21 -1.85 -27.98
N ALA A 707 -8.22 -1.27 -27.33
CA ALA A 707 -8.40 -0.34 -26.20
C ALA A 707 -8.71 1.11 -26.64
N GLY A 708 -8.76 1.40 -27.97
CA GLY A 708 -8.99 2.76 -28.47
C GLY A 708 -7.88 3.74 -28.09
N ARG A 709 -6.65 3.26 -27.94
CA ARG A 709 -5.52 4.05 -27.44
C ARG A 709 -4.59 4.55 -28.57
N VAL A 710 -4.92 4.31 -29.80
CA VAL A 710 -4.18 4.88 -30.95
C VAL A 710 -4.57 6.35 -31.13
N ALA A 711 -3.58 7.24 -31.14
CA ALA A 711 -3.84 8.69 -31.24
C ALA A 711 -4.44 9.06 -32.58
N LYS A 712 -5.64 9.64 -32.58
CA LYS A 712 -6.33 10.10 -33.79
C LYS A 712 -5.68 11.35 -34.42
N VAL A 713 -5.05 12.18 -33.59
CA VAL A 713 -4.33 13.39 -34.01
C VAL A 713 -2.95 13.37 -33.34
N PRO A 714 -2.01 12.64 -33.94
CA PRO A 714 -0.67 12.57 -33.35
C PRO A 714 0.05 13.90 -33.44
N HIS A 715 0.83 14.26 -32.42
CA HIS A 715 1.60 15.49 -32.41
C HIS A 715 2.93 15.33 -31.67
N VAL A 716 3.90 16.14 -32.08
CA VAL A 716 5.20 16.25 -31.37
C VAL A 716 5.19 17.57 -30.59
N THR A 717 5.24 17.51 -29.28
CA THR A 717 5.30 18.73 -28.45
C THR A 717 6.68 19.37 -28.58
N ILE A 718 6.72 20.63 -29.00
CA ILE A 718 7.95 21.44 -29.12
C ILE A 718 8.30 22.03 -27.76
N VAL A 719 7.34 22.73 -27.14
CA VAL A 719 7.54 23.37 -25.83
C VAL A 719 6.23 23.35 -25.04
N HIS A 720 6.32 23.12 -23.75
CA HIS A 720 5.17 23.04 -22.84
C HIS A 720 5.24 24.15 -21.79
N SER A 721 4.10 24.70 -21.38
CA SER A 721 4.04 25.73 -20.33
C SER A 721 4.70 25.33 -19.01
N LYS A 722 4.83 24.02 -18.75
CA LYS A 722 5.56 23.50 -17.58
C LYS A 722 7.08 23.69 -17.67
N SER A 723 7.60 23.97 -18.86
CA SER A 723 9.04 24.23 -19.06
C SER A 723 9.41 25.70 -18.86
N LEU A 724 8.43 26.54 -18.55
CA LEU A 724 8.68 27.94 -18.23
C LEU A 724 9.19 28.08 -16.78
N PRO A 725 10.10 29.03 -16.49
CA PRO A 725 10.65 30.03 -17.42
C PRO A 725 11.87 29.59 -18.25
N ALA A 726 12.41 28.38 -18.01
CA ALA A 726 13.67 27.92 -18.64
C ALA A 726 13.61 28.00 -20.19
N GLU A 727 12.49 27.64 -20.78
CA GLU A 727 12.29 27.60 -22.26
C GLU A 727 11.52 28.83 -22.78
N LYS A 728 11.58 29.96 -22.07
CA LYS A 728 10.85 31.18 -22.43
C LYS A 728 11.17 31.68 -23.84
N PRO A 729 12.44 31.73 -24.30
CA PRO A 729 12.74 32.17 -25.66
C PRO A 729 12.09 31.29 -26.75
N LEU A 730 12.09 29.97 -26.57
CA LEU A 730 11.46 29.03 -27.48
C LEU A 730 9.93 29.19 -27.45
N TRP A 731 9.36 29.37 -26.27
CA TRP A 731 7.93 29.59 -26.05
C TRP A 731 7.46 30.84 -26.83
N ASP A 732 8.18 31.97 -26.71
CA ASP A 732 7.82 33.24 -27.34
C ASP A 732 7.94 33.15 -28.86
N ARG A 733 8.91 32.42 -29.39
CA ARG A 733 9.06 32.16 -30.83
C ARG A 733 7.86 31.34 -31.34
N CYS A 734 7.45 30.31 -30.66
CA CYS A 734 6.28 29.52 -31.03
C CYS A 734 5.00 30.34 -30.96
N ALA A 735 4.84 31.19 -29.97
CA ALA A 735 3.68 32.07 -29.84
C ALA A 735 3.61 33.09 -30.96
N ALA A 736 4.77 33.65 -31.35
CA ALA A 736 4.85 34.59 -32.48
C ALA A 736 4.47 33.92 -33.82
N LEU A 737 4.90 32.67 -34.01
CA LEU A 737 4.55 31.89 -35.21
C LEU A 737 3.04 31.56 -35.27
N ASP A 738 2.44 31.23 -34.12
CA ASP A 738 1.01 30.92 -34.05
C ASP A 738 0.12 32.15 -34.26
N ALA A 739 0.64 33.35 -34.04
CA ALA A 739 -0.07 34.62 -34.25
C ALA A 739 -0.10 35.05 -35.73
N LEU A 740 0.69 34.40 -36.59
CA LEU A 740 0.71 34.76 -38.02
C LEU A 740 -0.58 34.31 -38.74
N PRO A 741 -1.07 35.07 -39.73
CA PRO A 741 -2.23 34.64 -40.52
C PRO A 741 -1.94 33.33 -41.25
N ARG A 742 -2.81 32.36 -41.09
CA ARG A 742 -2.67 31.04 -41.71
C ARG A 742 -2.96 31.14 -43.22
N PRO A 743 -2.04 30.69 -44.10
CA PRO A 743 -2.36 30.60 -45.50
C PRO A 743 -3.47 29.56 -45.74
N PRO A 744 -4.33 29.73 -46.75
CA PRO A 744 -5.37 28.75 -47.04
C PRO A 744 -4.75 27.41 -47.42
N LEU A 745 -5.29 26.35 -46.84
CA LEU A 745 -4.84 24.97 -47.05
C LEU A 745 -5.01 24.60 -48.55
N SER A 746 -3.93 24.64 -49.32
CA SER A 746 -3.92 24.03 -50.64
C SER A 746 -3.62 22.53 -50.47
N SER A 747 -4.48 21.69 -50.98
CA SER A 747 -4.35 20.23 -50.93
C SER A 747 -3.16 19.78 -51.80
N ARG A 748 -1.97 19.73 -51.20
CA ARG A 748 -0.84 19.03 -51.83
C ARG A 748 -0.62 17.71 -51.10
N ARG A 749 -1.02 16.62 -51.72
CA ARG A 749 -0.64 15.27 -51.32
C ARG A 749 0.88 15.13 -51.48
N CYS A 750 1.58 14.87 -50.36
CA CYS A 750 2.97 14.42 -50.44
C CYS A 750 2.97 12.93 -50.77
N VAL A 751 3.38 12.62 -52.01
CA VAL A 751 3.65 11.24 -52.41
C VAL A 751 5.12 10.95 -52.05
N PRO A 752 5.42 9.89 -51.32
CA PRO A 752 6.82 9.54 -51.04
C PRO A 752 7.51 9.11 -52.34
N ARG A 753 8.55 9.85 -52.75
CA ARG A 753 9.46 9.39 -53.80
C ARG A 753 10.62 8.64 -53.14
N SER A 754 10.84 7.43 -53.61
CA SER A 754 12.00 6.63 -53.28
C SER A 754 13.23 7.15 -54.00
N GLY A 755 14.30 7.44 -53.28
CA GLY A 755 15.67 7.56 -53.79
C GLY A 755 16.23 8.99 -53.91
N GLY A 756 17.36 9.22 -53.25
CA GLY A 756 18.27 10.34 -53.49
C GLY A 756 18.58 11.19 -52.25
N ALA A 757 19.83 11.19 -51.84
CA ALA A 757 20.36 12.03 -50.76
C ALA A 757 20.41 13.50 -51.19
N GLY A 758 19.81 14.39 -50.44
CA GLY A 758 19.89 15.83 -50.60
C GLY A 758 18.97 16.57 -49.66
N GLY A 759 19.49 17.57 -48.99
CA GLY A 759 18.92 18.30 -47.86
C GLY A 759 17.42 18.63 -47.98
N ARG A 760 16.67 18.25 -46.97
CA ARG A 760 15.23 18.50 -46.85
C ARG A 760 14.96 19.68 -45.91
N GLY A 761 14.36 20.70 -46.44
CA GLY A 761 13.71 21.70 -45.60
C GLY A 761 12.45 21.09 -44.99
N VAL A 762 12.42 21.05 -43.69
CA VAL A 762 11.21 20.64 -42.95
C VAL A 762 10.33 21.88 -42.79
N GLU A 763 9.18 21.86 -43.41
CA GLU A 763 8.17 22.90 -43.22
C GLU A 763 7.46 22.64 -41.89
N VAL A 764 7.69 23.50 -40.92
CA VAL A 764 7.14 23.34 -39.55
C VAL A 764 5.86 24.17 -39.44
N MET A 765 4.73 23.51 -39.27
CA MET A 765 3.48 24.18 -38.90
C MET A 765 3.25 24.01 -37.37
N VAL A 766 3.08 25.14 -36.71
CA VAL A 766 2.86 25.20 -35.26
C VAL A 766 1.38 25.45 -34.99
N PHE A 767 0.75 24.57 -34.22
CA PHE A 767 -0.66 24.70 -33.84
C PHE A 767 -0.82 24.71 -32.32
N GLU A 768 -1.71 25.58 -31.87
CA GLU A 768 -2.19 25.57 -30.50
C GLU A 768 -3.31 24.53 -30.33
N LYS A 769 -3.24 23.71 -29.30
CA LYS A 769 -4.37 22.85 -28.94
C LYS A 769 -5.15 23.46 -27.79
N ASN A 770 -6.32 23.91 -28.07
CA ASN A 770 -7.23 24.40 -27.06
C ASN A 770 -7.86 23.20 -26.31
N SER A 771 -7.87 23.23 -24.99
CA SER A 771 -8.57 22.25 -24.20
C SER A 771 -10.08 22.37 -24.43
N ASP A 772 -10.76 21.25 -24.54
CA ASP A 772 -12.19 21.08 -24.54
C ASP A 772 -12.94 21.39 -25.86
N ARG A 773 -12.78 20.49 -26.83
CA ARG A 773 -13.95 20.17 -27.67
C ARG A 773 -14.46 18.79 -27.20
N LYS A 774 -15.57 18.79 -26.52
CA LYS A 774 -16.35 17.57 -26.31
C LYS A 774 -16.77 17.07 -27.69
N SER A 775 -16.30 15.92 -28.08
CA SER A 775 -16.86 15.19 -29.21
C SER A 775 -18.29 14.75 -28.84
N LYS A 776 -19.28 15.31 -29.45
CA LYS A 776 -20.60 14.72 -29.56
C LYS A 776 -20.53 13.66 -30.66
N GLY A 777 -20.82 12.41 -30.29
CA GLY A 777 -20.91 11.26 -31.19
C GLY A 777 -20.58 9.98 -30.48
#